data_5e97535571acd5f3785fae3e7878fc6f
#
_entry.id   5e97535571acd5f3785fae3e7878fc6f
#
_cell.length_a   1.000
_cell.length_b   1.000
_cell.length_c   1.000
_cell.angle_alpha   90.00
_cell.angle_beta   90.00
_cell.angle_gamma   90.00
#
_symmetry.space_group_name_H-M   'P 1'
#
loop_
_entity.id
_entity.type
_entity.pdbx_description
1 polymer ?
#
loop_
_entity_poly.entity_id
_entity_poly.type
_entity_poly.pdbx_seq_one_letter_code
_entity_poly.pdbx_strand_id
1 'polypeptide(L)'
;MQPTLCSRCKKNVAVIFITRIENGESHNEGLCLRCARELHIKPVDEMMEKLGISDADLDNLAGDVAEMLGSMGMLGGDADADSDAPDTDADEDDGKTATFPFLNRLFNQNPPSAPDAETPEQPRQDAAAADKRGSAPRKLKFLTNYCIDLTQRARDGKLDAMIGRAEELERVIQILNRRQKNNPCLIGEPGVGKTAIAEGLAQRIAEGNVPYKLRDKQVYLLDLTALVAGTQFRGQFESRMKGLIEEIRRVGNIILVIDEVHNIVGAGDAEGSMNAANILKPALSRGEIQVIGATTFAEYRKHIEKDAALERRFQPVTVAEPGIDDSVEILKGVRRYYEDFHGVVIPDAMCRLAVVLSERYITDRFLPDKAIDLIDEACSDVNLKNADLIRADEVEKEIGDYARERELLASAPPKSGDAYDDQELEHRYARIAELRSREMQLQTELDALRAKGRPELTADNLARIIELWTKIPAASIRADEFEQLAGLGDRLRAHIIGQDTAIDTVCAAIRRNRVGLQAKRKPVSFLFVGGTGVGKTELVKRLADELFHAPESLIRLDMSEFMEKFSVSRMIGSPPGYVGYDEAGQLTEKIRRRPYSVVLFDEIEKAHPDVMNLLLQILDDGRITDAQGRTVNFENTVIILTTNAGSNTRTGTLGFGLSADDQSRERAQRALNEFLRPEFLNRLDEIVYFNHLTEENFRVIASLMLGEVRTAMAERGMTLHWTPAVVDYLVAKGYSETYGARNLRRTIQRDVEDAIASAVVAQRKAAGDVVIDAQNDRIVVTIDGKEVTA
;
A
#
# COMPACT_ATOMS: atom_id res chain seq x y z
N MET A 1 12.23 -1.22 45.58
CA MET A 1 11.27 -0.30 46.19
C MET A 1 10.91 -0.86 47.54
N GLN A 2 11.30 -0.15 48.63
CA GLN A 2 10.90 -0.53 49.98
C GLN A 2 9.39 -0.43 50.15
N PRO A 3 8.73 -1.31 50.88
CA PRO A 3 7.32 -1.21 51.18
C PRO A 3 7.07 0.04 52.02
N THR A 4 6.51 1.07 51.36
CA THR A 4 6.15 2.31 52.03
C THR A 4 4.94 2.09 52.92
N LEU A 5 5.01 2.50 54.19
CA LEU A 5 3.87 2.46 55.09
C LEU A 5 2.82 3.53 54.66
N CYS A 6 1.55 3.23 54.91
CA CYS A 6 0.45 4.14 54.63
C CYS A 6 0.71 5.56 55.18
N SER A 7 0.64 6.57 54.35
CA SER A 7 0.93 7.98 54.73
C SER A 7 0.00 8.49 55.85
N ARG A 8 -1.24 7.93 55.94
CA ARG A 8 -2.26 8.35 56.88
C ARG A 8 -2.17 7.61 58.25
N CYS A 9 -2.23 6.26 58.23
CA CYS A 9 -2.29 5.52 59.48
C CYS A 9 -0.90 5.10 60.00
N LYS A 10 0.11 5.04 59.12
CA LYS A 10 1.50 4.64 59.41
C LYS A 10 1.65 3.25 60.07
N LYS A 11 0.57 2.43 59.98
CA LYS A 11 0.53 1.08 60.58
C LYS A 11 0.56 -0.02 59.54
N ASN A 12 -0.19 0.18 58.46
CA ASN A 12 -0.35 -0.83 57.39
C ASN A 12 0.45 -0.42 56.15
N VAL A 13 0.84 -1.41 55.34
CA VAL A 13 1.55 -1.17 54.09
C VAL A 13 0.66 -0.43 53.09
N ALA A 14 1.22 0.54 52.37
CA ALA A 14 0.52 1.28 51.30
C ALA A 14 0.34 0.39 50.11
N VAL A 15 -0.92 0.25 49.64
CA VAL A 15 -1.34 -0.58 48.50
C VAL A 15 -1.89 0.27 47.36
N ILE A 16 -2.37 1.45 47.69
CA ILE A 16 -2.99 2.39 46.74
C ILE A 16 -2.18 3.68 46.76
N PHE A 17 -1.73 4.11 45.58
CA PHE A 17 -0.98 5.35 45.42
C PHE A 17 -1.86 6.36 44.69
N ILE A 18 -2.03 7.55 45.29
CA ILE A 18 -2.80 8.65 44.72
C ILE A 18 -1.89 9.87 44.57
N THR A 19 -2.04 10.58 43.45
CA THR A 19 -1.40 11.88 43.26
C THR A 19 -2.40 12.97 43.57
N ARG A 20 -2.12 13.81 44.57
CA ARG A 20 -2.94 14.96 44.96
C ARG A 20 -2.24 16.22 44.55
N ILE A 21 -2.94 17.10 43.89
CA ILE A 21 -2.44 18.40 43.47
C ILE A 21 -3.00 19.43 44.46
N GLU A 22 -2.15 20.01 45.32
CA GLU A 22 -2.48 21.08 46.23
C GLU A 22 -1.56 22.30 45.95
N ASN A 23 -2.17 23.44 45.64
CA ASN A 23 -1.45 24.68 45.33
C ASN A 23 -0.48 24.62 44.13
N GLY A 24 -0.72 23.73 43.15
CA GLY A 24 0.14 23.58 41.96
C GLY A 24 1.34 22.67 42.14
N GLU A 25 1.50 22.01 43.28
CA GLU A 25 2.51 20.95 43.51
C GLU A 25 1.83 19.57 43.60
N SER A 26 2.43 18.57 42.95
CA SER A 26 1.92 17.20 42.97
C SER A 26 2.55 16.42 44.13
N HIS A 27 1.74 15.96 45.07
CA HIS A 27 2.15 15.08 46.16
C HIS A 27 1.65 13.64 45.91
N ASN A 28 2.55 12.70 45.90
CA ASN A 28 2.21 11.26 45.80
C ASN A 28 2.01 10.69 47.22
N GLU A 29 0.79 10.23 47.53
CA GLU A 29 0.45 9.63 48.80
C GLU A 29 0.15 8.14 48.64
N GLY A 30 0.80 7.29 49.44
CA GLY A 30 0.50 5.86 49.50
C GLY A 30 -0.51 5.55 50.63
N LEU A 31 -1.64 4.93 50.31
CA LEU A 31 -2.69 4.57 51.29
C LEU A 31 -2.88 3.07 51.40
N CYS A 32 -3.18 2.59 52.61
CA CYS A 32 -3.68 1.22 52.78
C CYS A 32 -5.17 1.13 52.44
N LEU A 33 -5.67 -0.09 52.14
CA LEU A 33 -7.05 -0.31 51.70
C LEU A 33 -8.08 0.30 52.66
N ARG A 34 -7.86 0.19 54.00
CA ARG A 34 -8.76 0.77 54.99
C ARG A 34 -8.81 2.28 54.95
N CYS A 35 -7.66 2.95 54.87
CA CYS A 35 -7.58 4.40 54.76
C CYS A 35 -8.13 4.94 53.44
N ALA A 36 -8.00 4.21 52.35
CA ALA A 36 -8.53 4.57 51.04
C ALA A 36 -10.07 4.49 51.03
N ARG A 37 -10.67 3.51 51.75
CA ARG A 37 -12.10 3.38 51.90
C ARG A 37 -12.66 4.50 52.81
N GLU A 38 -11.99 4.81 53.92
CA GLU A 38 -12.40 5.92 54.82
C GLU A 38 -12.38 7.27 54.09
N LEU A 39 -11.63 7.40 53.00
CA LEU A 39 -11.56 8.61 52.13
C LEU A 39 -12.57 8.58 50.98
N HIS A 40 -13.45 7.55 50.91
CA HIS A 40 -14.47 7.36 49.87
C HIS A 40 -13.92 7.56 48.45
N ILE A 41 -12.80 6.90 48.13
CA ILE A 41 -12.20 6.95 46.81
C ILE A 41 -13.08 6.05 45.88
N LYS A 42 -13.89 6.70 45.02
CA LYS A 42 -14.89 6.03 44.16
C LYS A 42 -14.43 4.71 43.49
N PRO A 43 -13.25 4.63 42.86
CA PRO A 43 -12.77 3.37 42.24
C PRO A 43 -12.54 2.24 43.25
N VAL A 44 -12.25 2.59 44.50
CA VAL A 44 -12.00 1.59 45.58
C VAL A 44 -13.32 1.11 46.15
N ASP A 45 -14.28 2.01 46.37
CA ASP A 45 -15.63 1.66 46.87
C ASP A 45 -16.35 0.77 45.85
N GLU A 46 -16.33 1.11 44.58
CA GLU A 46 -16.94 0.30 43.51
C GLU A 46 -16.30 -1.10 43.38
N MET A 47 -15.01 -1.19 43.59
CA MET A 47 -14.27 -2.46 43.54
C MET A 47 -14.64 -3.36 44.76
N MET A 48 -14.73 -2.78 45.94
CA MET A 48 -15.09 -3.47 47.16
C MET A 48 -16.52 -3.98 47.14
N GLU A 49 -17.43 -3.19 46.54
CA GLU A 49 -18.83 -3.55 46.38
C GLU A 49 -19.03 -4.71 45.40
N LYS A 50 -18.27 -4.67 44.27
CA LYS A 50 -18.25 -5.76 43.29
C LYS A 50 -17.66 -7.07 43.81
N LEU A 51 -16.77 -6.99 44.79
CA LEU A 51 -16.09 -8.15 45.38
C LEU A 51 -16.74 -8.66 46.66
N GLY A 52 -17.77 -7.97 47.20
CA GLY A 52 -18.51 -8.38 48.40
C GLY A 52 -17.63 -8.40 49.66
N ILE A 53 -16.52 -7.61 49.73
CA ILE A 53 -15.61 -7.60 50.86
C ILE A 53 -16.14 -6.72 51.97
N SER A 54 -16.36 -7.29 53.15
CA SER A 54 -16.83 -6.59 54.36
C SER A 54 -15.67 -5.87 55.12
N ASP A 55 -16.04 -4.96 56.03
CA ASP A 55 -15.04 -4.27 56.90
C ASP A 55 -14.22 -5.21 57.78
N ALA A 56 -14.78 -6.35 58.20
CA ALA A 56 -14.10 -7.34 58.96
C ALA A 56 -13.06 -8.14 58.15
N ASP A 57 -13.25 -8.26 56.82
CA ASP A 57 -12.34 -8.96 55.94
C ASP A 57 -11.10 -8.12 55.60
N LEU A 58 -11.19 -6.79 55.71
CA LEU A 58 -10.07 -5.86 55.48
C LEU A 58 -8.91 -5.97 56.49
N ASP A 59 -9.24 -6.30 57.73
CA ASP A 59 -8.21 -6.47 58.80
C ASP A 59 -7.48 -7.81 58.61
N ASN A 60 -8.13 -8.85 58.14
CA ASN A 60 -7.50 -10.14 57.81
C ASN A 60 -6.65 -10.02 56.54
N LEU A 61 -7.12 -9.36 55.48
CA LEU A 61 -6.39 -9.12 54.25
C LEU A 61 -5.11 -8.27 54.47
N ALA A 62 -5.16 -7.34 55.42
CA ALA A 62 -3.98 -6.53 55.77
C ALA A 62 -2.90 -7.34 56.50
N GLY A 63 -3.32 -8.36 57.25
CA GLY A 63 -2.44 -9.30 57.93
C GLY A 63 -1.74 -10.23 56.94
N ASP A 64 -2.49 -10.83 56.03
CA ASP A 64 -1.99 -11.75 55.01
C ASP A 64 -0.98 -11.09 54.03
N VAL A 65 -1.22 -9.83 53.69
CA VAL A 65 -0.31 -9.02 52.86
C VAL A 65 1.01 -8.74 53.60
N ALA A 66 0.98 -8.50 54.88
CA ALA A 66 2.17 -8.25 55.69
C ALA A 66 3.00 -9.55 55.87
N GLU A 67 2.37 -10.70 56.06
CA GLU A 67 3.00 -12.01 56.20
C GLU A 67 3.63 -12.49 54.89
N MET A 68 2.98 -12.22 53.77
CA MET A 68 3.46 -12.54 52.42
C MET A 68 4.68 -11.69 52.01
N LEU A 69 4.75 -10.41 52.38
CA LEU A 69 5.91 -9.55 52.19
C LEU A 69 7.07 -9.92 53.11
N GLY A 70 6.81 -10.42 54.32
CA GLY A 70 7.80 -10.95 55.26
C GLY A 70 8.45 -12.26 54.76
N SER A 71 7.66 -13.12 54.11
CA SER A 71 8.15 -14.40 53.57
C SER A 71 8.96 -14.25 52.28
N MET A 72 8.84 -13.11 51.56
CA MET A 72 9.63 -12.80 50.35
C MET A 72 11.00 -12.18 50.61
N GLY A 73 11.47 -12.06 51.86
CA GLY A 73 12.82 -11.65 52.17
C GLY A 73 13.15 -10.17 51.85
N MET A 74 12.15 -9.30 51.78
CA MET A 74 12.33 -7.88 51.45
C MET A 74 12.48 -6.95 52.69
N LEU A 75 12.76 -7.52 53.83
CA LEU A 75 13.05 -6.77 55.07
C LEU A 75 14.50 -7.07 55.49
N GLY A 76 15.43 -6.21 55.08
CA GLY A 76 16.78 -6.21 55.61
C GLY A 76 17.85 -5.72 54.65
N GLY A 77 18.51 -4.62 54.99
CA GLY A 77 19.77 -4.21 54.38
C GLY A 77 19.86 -2.71 54.02
N ASP A 78 20.65 -2.06 54.84
CA ASP A 78 20.97 -0.62 54.82
C ASP A 78 21.73 -0.12 53.57
N ALA A 79 21.47 1.16 53.30
CA ALA A 79 22.40 2.28 53.08
C ALA A 79 23.06 2.45 51.69
N ASP A 80 22.97 3.72 51.32
CA ASP A 80 23.82 4.69 50.60
C ASP A 80 23.77 4.78 49.08
N ALA A 81 23.17 5.87 48.71
CA ALA A 81 23.67 7.13 48.06
C ALA A 81 23.94 7.14 46.56
N ASP A 82 23.41 8.18 46.01
CA ASP A 82 23.87 9.09 44.97
C ASP A 82 23.55 8.77 43.47
N SER A 83 22.79 9.69 43.08
CA SER A 83 22.90 10.67 41.94
C SER A 83 22.55 10.26 40.49
N ASP A 84 21.81 11.22 39.97
CA ASP A 84 21.71 11.73 38.60
C ASP A 84 20.66 11.17 37.67
N ALA A 85 19.65 12.01 37.56
CA ALA A 85 18.71 12.09 36.43
C ALA A 85 19.33 12.81 35.24
N PRO A 86 18.86 12.67 34.06
CA PRO A 86 18.33 13.86 33.39
C PRO A 86 16.90 13.69 32.81
N ASP A 87 16.28 14.86 32.81
CA ASP A 87 14.98 15.20 32.26
C ASP A 87 14.79 14.84 30.79
N THR A 88 13.58 14.46 30.43
CA THR A 88 12.98 14.90 29.17
C THR A 88 11.46 14.98 29.28
N ASP A 89 10.95 16.02 28.71
CA ASP A 89 9.71 16.69 28.66
C ASP A 89 8.42 15.87 28.54
N ALA A 90 7.42 16.47 29.18
CA ALA A 90 6.03 16.05 29.21
C ALA A 90 5.29 16.54 27.97
N ASP A 91 4.31 15.74 27.54
CA ASP A 91 3.09 16.26 26.92
C ASP A 91 1.87 15.73 27.67
N GLU A 92 0.96 16.67 27.89
CA GLU A 92 -0.28 16.55 28.65
C GLU A 92 -1.29 15.64 27.94
N ASP A 93 -1.90 14.70 28.66
CA ASP A 93 -3.31 14.38 28.44
C ASP A 93 -3.94 13.78 29.70
N ASP A 94 -5.15 14.28 30.02
CA ASP A 94 -5.96 13.97 31.17
C ASP A 94 -6.46 12.52 31.17
N GLY A 95 -6.02 11.72 32.13
CA GLY A 95 -6.58 10.38 32.34
C GLY A 95 -6.14 9.73 33.64
N LYS A 96 -6.90 9.90 34.73
CA LYS A 96 -6.73 9.19 36.01
C LYS A 96 -6.77 7.66 35.77
N THR A 97 -5.63 6.99 35.70
CA THR A 97 -5.54 5.54 35.74
C THR A 97 -4.89 5.08 37.04
N ALA A 98 -5.69 4.55 37.94
CA ALA A 98 -5.20 3.82 39.11
C ALA A 98 -4.76 2.41 38.65
N THR A 99 -3.47 2.11 38.65
CA THR A 99 -2.92 0.78 38.37
C THR A 99 -2.84 -0.07 39.61
N PHE A 100 -3.49 -1.23 39.60
CA PHE A 100 -3.47 -2.21 40.67
C PHE A 100 -2.71 -3.50 40.25
N PRO A 101 -1.39 -3.57 40.32
CA PRO A 101 -0.63 -4.76 39.86
C PRO A 101 -0.80 -6.00 40.76
N PHE A 102 -1.29 -5.84 41.98
CA PHE A 102 -1.35 -6.86 42.99
C PHE A 102 -2.60 -7.74 42.97
N LEU A 103 -3.74 -7.17 42.62
CA LEU A 103 -5.05 -7.84 42.73
C LEU A 103 -5.25 -8.98 41.70
N ASN A 104 -4.58 -8.94 40.57
CA ASN A 104 -4.69 -9.99 39.54
C ASN A 104 -4.05 -11.35 39.99
N ARG A 105 -3.23 -11.37 41.06
CA ARG A 105 -2.65 -12.60 41.60
C ARG A 105 -3.51 -13.27 42.66
N LEU A 106 -4.37 -12.55 43.34
CA LEU A 106 -5.21 -13.08 44.44
C LEU A 106 -6.44 -13.85 43.93
N PHE A 107 -6.90 -13.61 42.69
CA PHE A 107 -8.15 -14.15 42.18
C PHE A 107 -8.02 -15.43 41.33
N ASN A 108 -6.83 -16.01 41.22
CA ASN A 108 -6.61 -17.24 40.43
C ASN A 108 -6.27 -18.48 41.29
N GLN A 109 -6.75 -18.56 42.52
CA GLN A 109 -6.61 -19.78 43.33
C GLN A 109 -8.00 -20.35 43.66
N ASN A 110 -8.30 -21.51 43.10
CA ASN A 110 -9.39 -22.40 43.56
C ASN A 110 -9.06 -22.98 44.93
N PRO A 111 -10.03 -23.22 45.85
CA PRO A 111 -9.81 -23.64 47.23
C PRO A 111 -9.32 -25.10 47.33
N PRO A 112 -8.48 -25.41 48.31
CA PRO A 112 -7.99 -26.74 48.56
C PRO A 112 -8.94 -27.52 49.48
N SER A 113 -9.20 -28.78 49.13
CA SER A 113 -9.76 -29.77 50.06
C SER A 113 -8.68 -30.29 50.99
N ALA A 114 -9.01 -30.37 52.26
CA ALA A 114 -8.12 -30.70 53.37
C ALA A 114 -7.76 -32.22 53.48
N PRO A 115 -6.82 -32.58 54.36
CA PRO A 115 -5.84 -33.63 54.18
C PRO A 115 -6.13 -34.90 54.98
N ASP A 116 -5.49 -36.01 54.61
CA ASP A 116 -5.18 -37.08 55.58
C ASP A 116 -3.79 -37.68 55.34
N ALA A 117 -3.22 -38.14 56.43
CA ALA A 117 -1.87 -38.25 56.84
C ALA A 117 -1.08 -39.49 56.36
N GLU A 118 0.23 -39.35 56.56
CA GLU A 118 1.28 -40.34 56.95
C GLU A 118 1.96 -41.22 55.90
N THR A 119 3.20 -40.90 55.75
CA THR A 119 4.53 -41.56 55.47
C THR A 119 4.65 -43.08 55.78
N PRO A 120 5.79 -43.82 55.47
CA PRO A 120 6.86 -43.67 54.46
C PRO A 120 7.32 -45.01 53.81
N GLU A 121 8.40 -44.87 52.98
CA GLU A 121 9.45 -45.81 52.59
C GLU A 121 9.30 -46.89 51.52
N GLN A 122 10.10 -46.64 50.52
CA GLN A 122 11.14 -47.43 49.80
C GLN A 122 10.76 -48.55 48.78
N PRO A 123 11.72 -49.01 47.99
CA PRO A 123 11.46 -49.14 46.53
C PRO A 123 11.48 -50.61 46.09
N ARG A 124 10.82 -50.90 45.00
CA ARG A 124 11.13 -52.10 44.17
C ARG A 124 10.75 -52.00 42.73
N GLN A 125 11.61 -52.59 41.97
CA GLN A 125 11.70 -52.79 40.55
C GLN A 125 10.59 -53.66 39.95
N ASP A 126 10.49 -53.46 38.60
CA ASP A 126 10.04 -54.38 37.55
C ASP A 126 8.56 -54.67 37.38
N ALA A 127 8.07 -54.30 36.21
CA ALA A 127 7.59 -55.17 35.13
C ALA A 127 6.54 -54.52 34.28
N ALA A 128 6.72 -54.63 32.98
CA ALA A 128 5.83 -54.24 31.92
C ALA A 128 4.44 -54.87 31.99
N ALA A 129 3.39 -54.06 31.79
CA ALA A 129 2.19 -54.51 31.11
C ALA A 129 1.32 -53.27 30.70
N ALA A 130 0.87 -53.30 29.49
CA ALA A 130 0.01 -52.33 28.85
C ALA A 130 -1.28 -52.11 29.61
N ASP A 131 -1.65 -50.83 29.78
CA ASP A 131 -3.07 -50.50 29.90
C ASP A 131 -3.43 -49.17 29.18
N LYS A 132 -4.19 -49.32 28.11
CA LYS A 132 -4.80 -48.26 27.38
C LYS A 132 -5.95 -47.69 28.20
N ARG A 133 -5.73 -46.59 28.89
CA ARG A 133 -6.81 -45.73 29.41
C ARG A 133 -6.67 -44.35 28.81
N GLY A 134 -7.65 -43.95 28.00
CA GLY A 134 -7.72 -42.65 27.37
C GLY A 134 -7.64 -41.52 28.39
N SER A 135 -6.51 -40.81 28.37
CA SER A 135 -6.40 -39.52 29.03
C SER A 135 -7.20 -38.49 28.23
N ALA A 136 -8.12 -37.81 28.89
CA ALA A 136 -8.80 -36.65 28.31
C ALA A 136 -7.78 -35.69 27.69
N PRO A 137 -8.07 -35.08 26.48
CA PRO A 137 -7.13 -34.20 25.80
C PRO A 137 -6.85 -32.98 26.69
N ARG A 138 -5.64 -32.92 27.23
CA ARG A 138 -5.15 -31.73 27.95
C ARG A 138 -5.15 -30.58 26.93
N LYS A 139 -5.92 -29.51 27.21
CA LYS A 139 -6.05 -28.33 26.38
C LYS A 139 -4.66 -27.79 26.03
N LEU A 140 -4.37 -27.70 24.73
CA LEU A 140 -3.16 -27.10 24.16
C LEU A 140 -3.30 -25.58 24.27
N LYS A 141 -2.81 -25.03 25.38
CA LYS A 141 -3.10 -23.64 25.79
C LYS A 141 -2.42 -22.59 24.92
N PHE A 142 -1.17 -22.80 24.56
CA PHE A 142 -0.38 -21.88 23.77
C PHE A 142 -0.69 -22.01 22.28
N LEU A 143 -0.80 -23.21 21.77
CA LEU A 143 -1.16 -23.47 20.38
C LEU A 143 -2.55 -22.91 20.04
N THR A 144 -3.54 -23.12 20.90
CA THR A 144 -4.91 -22.62 20.69
C THR A 144 -4.99 -21.09 20.74
N ASN A 145 -4.16 -20.44 21.58
CA ASN A 145 -4.22 -18.99 21.77
C ASN A 145 -3.39 -18.19 20.75
N TYR A 146 -2.32 -18.77 20.20
CA TYR A 146 -1.33 -18.06 19.40
C TYR A 146 -1.11 -18.67 18.02
N CYS A 147 -1.78 -19.77 17.68
CA CYS A 147 -1.63 -20.41 16.37
C CYS A 147 -2.97 -20.77 15.78
N ILE A 148 -3.02 -20.77 14.46
CA ILE A 148 -4.16 -21.19 13.65
C ILE A 148 -3.89 -22.60 13.16
N ASP A 149 -4.77 -23.57 13.45
CA ASP A 149 -4.67 -24.93 12.94
C ASP A 149 -5.10 -25.01 11.47
N LEU A 150 -4.12 -25.01 10.56
CA LEU A 150 -4.38 -25.12 9.12
C LEU A 150 -4.89 -26.51 8.73
N THR A 151 -4.43 -27.56 9.42
CA THR A 151 -4.88 -28.95 9.12
C THR A 151 -6.36 -29.14 9.48
N GLN A 152 -6.81 -28.54 10.60
CA GLN A 152 -8.23 -28.56 10.97
C GLN A 152 -9.07 -27.72 10.00
N ARG A 153 -8.59 -26.53 9.61
CA ARG A 153 -9.27 -25.72 8.59
C ARG A 153 -9.38 -26.44 7.24
N ALA A 154 -8.33 -27.20 6.85
CA ALA A 154 -8.37 -28.03 5.64
C ALA A 154 -9.45 -29.08 5.71
N ARG A 155 -9.56 -29.79 6.86
CA ARG A 155 -10.63 -30.79 7.08
C ARG A 155 -12.02 -30.19 7.08
N ASP A 156 -12.15 -28.99 7.58
CA ASP A 156 -13.41 -28.23 7.60
C ASP A 156 -13.77 -27.63 6.22
N GLY A 157 -12.90 -27.77 5.19
CA GLY A 157 -13.10 -27.19 3.87
C GLY A 157 -13.03 -25.65 3.84
N LYS A 158 -12.31 -25.03 4.80
CA LYS A 158 -12.20 -23.57 4.95
C LYS A 158 -10.91 -22.99 4.38
N LEU A 159 -10.12 -23.79 3.67
CA LEU A 159 -8.93 -23.32 2.97
C LEU A 159 -9.16 -23.27 1.48
N ASP A 160 -8.64 -22.25 0.84
CA ASP A 160 -8.68 -22.10 -0.61
C ASP A 160 -7.81 -23.16 -1.29
N ALA A 161 -8.22 -23.62 -2.47
CA ALA A 161 -7.47 -24.60 -3.21
C ALA A 161 -6.13 -24.02 -3.68
N MET A 162 -5.02 -24.69 -3.36
CA MET A 162 -3.71 -24.33 -3.88
C MET A 162 -3.58 -24.74 -5.34
N ILE A 163 -3.29 -23.79 -6.22
CA ILE A 163 -3.16 -23.96 -7.66
C ILE A 163 -1.78 -23.48 -8.13
N GLY A 164 -1.15 -24.22 -9.04
CA GLY A 164 0.06 -23.79 -9.75
C GLY A 164 1.38 -23.85 -8.97
N ARG A 165 1.41 -24.41 -7.74
CA ARG A 165 2.61 -24.46 -6.88
C ARG A 165 3.01 -25.89 -6.48
N ALA A 166 2.81 -26.84 -7.40
CA ALA A 166 3.05 -28.25 -7.12
C ALA A 166 4.53 -28.57 -6.90
N GLU A 167 5.43 -27.96 -7.67
CA GLU A 167 6.88 -28.20 -7.59
C GLU A 167 7.47 -27.68 -6.26
N GLU A 168 7.09 -26.48 -5.88
CA GLU A 168 7.54 -25.88 -4.60
C GLU A 168 7.00 -26.68 -3.41
N LEU A 169 5.73 -27.11 -3.48
CA LEU A 169 5.14 -27.92 -2.43
C LEU A 169 5.83 -29.30 -2.31
N GLU A 170 6.12 -29.96 -3.44
CA GLU A 170 6.90 -31.21 -3.42
C GLU A 170 8.29 -30.99 -2.80
N ARG A 171 8.92 -29.88 -3.13
CA ARG A 171 10.20 -29.51 -2.55
C ARG A 171 10.12 -29.32 -1.04
N VAL A 172 9.08 -28.65 -0.55
CA VAL A 172 8.79 -28.51 0.88
C VAL A 172 8.62 -29.87 1.55
N ILE A 173 7.82 -30.76 0.95
CA ILE A 173 7.59 -32.13 1.45
C ILE A 173 8.91 -32.92 1.50
N GLN A 174 9.75 -32.82 0.46
CA GLN A 174 11.07 -33.47 0.43
C GLN A 174 11.97 -32.99 1.57
N ILE A 175 11.99 -31.66 1.80
CA ILE A 175 12.83 -31.08 2.87
C ILE A 175 12.32 -31.50 4.25
N LEU A 176 11.04 -31.46 4.52
CA LEU A 176 10.43 -31.88 5.78
C LEU A 176 10.71 -33.36 6.11
N ASN A 177 10.86 -34.19 5.07
CA ASN A 177 11.15 -35.63 5.24
C ASN A 177 12.63 -35.96 5.51
N ARG A 178 13.53 -34.95 5.45
CA ARG A 178 14.97 -35.13 5.71
C ARG A 178 15.24 -35.38 7.20
N ARG A 179 16.38 -35.99 7.49
CA ARG A 179 16.88 -36.18 8.86
C ARG A 179 17.48 -34.90 9.46
N GLN A 180 18.12 -34.09 8.60
CA GLN A 180 18.77 -32.85 8.99
C GLN A 180 18.44 -31.78 7.96
N LYS A 181 18.51 -30.51 8.32
CA LYS A 181 18.09 -29.37 7.48
C LYS A 181 16.66 -29.56 6.95
N ASN A 182 15.78 -29.95 7.86
CA ASN A 182 14.40 -30.31 7.60
C ASN A 182 13.41 -29.15 7.81
N ASN A 183 13.90 -27.92 7.84
CA ASN A 183 13.08 -26.72 7.94
C ASN A 183 13.15 -25.96 6.60
N PRO A 184 12.11 -26.02 5.74
CA PRO A 184 12.07 -25.22 4.52
C PRO A 184 11.87 -23.74 4.86
N CYS A 185 12.52 -22.86 4.09
CA CYS A 185 12.29 -21.44 4.11
C CYS A 185 11.82 -20.99 2.72
N LEU A 186 10.56 -20.57 2.60
CA LEU A 186 9.96 -20.06 1.37
C LEU A 186 10.45 -18.64 1.15
N ILE A 187 11.18 -18.41 0.06
CA ILE A 187 11.79 -17.12 -0.26
C ILE A 187 11.18 -16.60 -1.56
N GLY A 188 10.58 -15.43 -1.50
CA GLY A 188 9.95 -14.80 -2.67
C GLY A 188 9.40 -13.43 -2.33
N GLU A 189 9.01 -12.67 -3.34
CA GLU A 189 8.43 -11.35 -3.16
C GLU A 189 7.06 -11.41 -2.44
N PRO A 190 6.60 -10.31 -1.84
CA PRO A 190 5.25 -10.25 -1.25
C PRO A 190 4.17 -10.59 -2.29
N GLY A 191 3.12 -11.32 -1.90
CA GLY A 191 1.99 -11.60 -2.80
C GLY A 191 2.20 -12.75 -3.81
N VAL A 192 3.39 -13.41 -3.87
CA VAL A 192 3.62 -14.53 -4.80
C VAL A 192 2.98 -15.86 -4.35
N GLY A 193 2.30 -15.91 -3.20
CA GLY A 193 1.60 -17.10 -2.71
C GLY A 193 2.44 -18.00 -1.81
N LYS A 194 3.39 -17.48 -1.02
CA LYS A 194 4.19 -18.27 -0.06
C LYS A 194 3.33 -18.97 0.99
N THR A 195 2.37 -18.28 1.57
CA THR A 195 1.46 -18.79 2.59
C THR A 195 0.54 -19.88 2.03
N ALA A 196 0.09 -19.75 0.77
CA ALA A 196 -0.71 -20.76 0.09
C ALA A 196 -0.01 -22.12 -0.05
N ILE A 197 1.34 -22.16 -0.14
CA ILE A 197 2.09 -23.42 -0.15
C ILE A 197 1.99 -24.14 1.20
N ALA A 198 1.98 -23.42 2.32
CA ALA A 198 1.79 -24.00 3.64
C ALA A 198 0.35 -24.52 3.85
N GLU A 199 -0.63 -23.80 3.32
CA GLU A 199 -2.04 -24.22 3.29
C GLU A 199 -2.24 -25.46 2.41
N GLY A 200 -1.62 -25.50 1.23
CA GLY A 200 -1.61 -26.66 0.34
C GLY A 200 -0.97 -27.90 0.97
N LEU A 201 0.08 -27.71 1.81
CA LEU A 201 0.64 -28.81 2.60
C LEU A 201 -0.39 -29.33 3.61
N ALA A 202 -1.11 -28.45 4.30
CA ALA A 202 -2.14 -28.84 5.25
C ALA A 202 -3.30 -29.60 4.57
N GLN A 203 -3.70 -29.19 3.36
CA GLN A 203 -4.70 -29.88 2.54
C GLN A 203 -4.22 -31.29 2.15
N ARG A 204 -3.00 -31.42 1.63
CA ARG A 204 -2.44 -32.76 1.29
C ARG A 204 -2.32 -33.66 2.50
N ILE A 205 -2.00 -33.13 3.68
CA ILE A 205 -1.97 -33.92 4.92
C ILE A 205 -3.38 -34.36 5.32
N ALA A 206 -4.38 -33.47 5.23
CA ALA A 206 -5.76 -33.78 5.54
C ALA A 206 -6.34 -34.86 4.60
N GLU A 207 -5.98 -34.83 3.32
CA GLU A 207 -6.32 -35.82 2.30
C GLU A 207 -5.53 -37.14 2.42
N GLY A 208 -4.44 -37.16 3.23
CA GLY A 208 -3.55 -38.31 3.34
C GLY A 208 -2.58 -38.48 2.17
N ASN A 209 -2.50 -37.50 1.25
CA ASN A 209 -1.67 -37.53 0.04
C ASN A 209 -0.24 -37.01 0.30
N VAL A 210 0.40 -37.53 1.33
CA VAL A 210 1.76 -37.23 1.75
C VAL A 210 2.52 -38.49 2.17
N PRO A 211 3.87 -38.48 2.18
CA PRO A 211 4.67 -39.58 2.70
C PRO A 211 4.26 -39.97 4.13
N TYR A 212 4.41 -41.27 4.47
CA TYR A 212 3.94 -41.86 5.74
C TYR A 212 4.39 -41.09 6.99
N LYS A 213 5.59 -40.46 6.96
CA LYS A 213 6.12 -39.69 8.09
C LYS A 213 5.38 -38.38 8.35
N LEU A 214 4.65 -37.88 7.35
CA LEU A 214 3.92 -36.62 7.45
C LEU A 214 2.40 -36.80 7.64
N ARG A 215 1.87 -38.03 7.53
CA ARG A 215 0.42 -38.31 7.61
C ARG A 215 -0.22 -37.89 8.93
N ASP A 216 0.52 -38.07 10.04
CA ASP A 216 0.04 -37.78 11.38
C ASP A 216 0.44 -36.36 11.84
N LYS A 217 1.10 -35.58 10.96
CA LYS A 217 1.52 -34.22 11.27
C LYS A 217 0.34 -33.25 11.21
N GLN A 218 0.42 -32.21 12.02
CA GLN A 218 -0.49 -31.08 12.05
C GLN A 218 0.27 -29.80 11.73
N VAL A 219 -0.28 -28.97 10.86
CA VAL A 219 0.32 -27.70 10.44
C VAL A 219 -0.37 -26.55 11.18
N TYR A 220 0.41 -25.77 11.90
CA TYR A 220 -0.05 -24.61 12.65
C TYR A 220 0.62 -23.35 12.13
N LEU A 221 -0.15 -22.32 11.82
CA LEU A 221 0.35 -21.00 11.46
C LEU A 221 0.47 -20.14 12.72
N LEU A 222 1.66 -19.62 13.00
CA LEU A 222 1.92 -18.76 14.15
C LEU A 222 1.41 -17.35 13.90
N ASP A 223 0.55 -16.86 14.79
CA ASP A 223 0.15 -15.46 14.86
C ASP A 223 1.13 -14.69 15.78
N LEU A 224 2.08 -14.01 15.14
CA LEU A 224 3.06 -13.20 15.86
C LEU A 224 2.43 -12.01 16.58
N THR A 225 1.36 -11.44 16.00
CA THR A 225 0.66 -10.29 16.57
C THR A 225 -0.01 -10.70 17.88
N ALA A 226 -0.73 -11.82 17.89
CA ALA A 226 -1.34 -12.37 19.10
C ALA A 226 -0.30 -12.73 20.17
N LEU A 227 0.87 -13.23 19.76
CA LEU A 227 1.94 -13.59 20.67
C LEU A 227 2.56 -12.37 21.39
N VAL A 228 2.67 -11.24 20.68
CA VAL A 228 3.24 -9.98 21.21
C VAL A 228 2.17 -9.15 21.93
N ALA A 229 0.91 -9.20 21.52
CA ALA A 229 -0.17 -8.39 22.09
C ALA A 229 -0.26 -8.50 23.61
N GLY A 230 -0.29 -7.34 24.30
CA GLY A 230 -0.37 -7.26 25.77
C GLY A 230 0.93 -7.65 26.51
N THR A 231 2.07 -7.78 25.83
CA THR A 231 3.35 -7.98 26.51
C THR A 231 4.00 -6.62 26.78
N GLN A 232 3.90 -6.15 28.02
CA GLN A 232 4.57 -4.91 28.46
C GLN A 232 6.05 -5.12 28.80
N PHE A 233 6.46 -6.37 29.10
CA PHE A 233 7.83 -6.71 29.50
C PHE A 233 8.38 -7.84 28.64
N ARG A 234 9.67 -7.72 28.28
CA ARG A 234 10.44 -8.71 27.52
C ARG A 234 10.26 -10.15 28.01
N GLY A 235 10.26 -10.37 29.30
CA GLY A 235 10.12 -11.70 29.90
C GLY A 235 8.77 -12.38 29.64
N GLN A 236 7.71 -11.62 29.38
CA GLN A 236 6.39 -12.19 29.10
C GLN A 236 6.34 -12.82 27.70
N PHE A 237 6.88 -12.14 26.71
CA PHE A 237 7.00 -12.68 25.35
C PHE A 237 7.90 -13.93 25.32
N GLU A 238 9.08 -13.85 25.99
CA GLU A 238 9.97 -15.00 26.09
C GLU A 238 9.30 -16.21 26.77
N SER A 239 8.52 -15.97 27.81
CA SER A 239 7.76 -17.02 28.50
C SER A 239 6.70 -17.66 27.63
N ARG A 240 5.95 -16.84 26.84
CA ARG A 240 4.95 -17.34 25.88
C ARG A 240 5.59 -18.18 24.78
N MET A 241 6.70 -17.71 24.19
CA MET A 241 7.43 -18.43 23.15
C MET A 241 8.03 -19.73 23.69
N LYS A 242 8.62 -19.73 24.89
CA LYS A 242 9.11 -20.96 25.56
C LYS A 242 7.99 -21.95 25.79
N GLY A 243 6.84 -21.49 26.33
CA GLY A 243 5.67 -22.33 26.54
C GLY A 243 5.13 -22.95 25.26
N LEU A 244 5.09 -22.17 24.14
CA LEU A 244 4.70 -22.66 22.83
C LEU A 244 5.65 -23.76 22.33
N ILE A 245 6.96 -23.54 22.39
CA ILE A 245 7.97 -24.52 21.97
C ILE A 245 7.88 -25.81 22.83
N GLU A 246 7.69 -25.70 24.14
CA GLU A 246 7.50 -26.85 25.02
C GLU A 246 6.24 -27.63 24.71
N GLU A 247 5.14 -26.93 24.33
CA GLU A 247 3.90 -27.56 23.91
C GLU A 247 4.08 -28.32 22.59
N ILE A 248 4.72 -27.70 21.56
CA ILE A 248 5.06 -28.33 20.28
C ILE A 248 5.94 -29.59 20.49
N ARG A 249 6.96 -29.49 21.34
CA ARG A 249 7.87 -30.58 21.63
C ARG A 249 7.16 -31.74 22.34
N ARG A 250 6.23 -31.47 23.25
CA ARG A 250 5.44 -32.47 23.94
C ARG A 250 4.51 -33.23 23.02
N VAL A 251 3.87 -32.52 22.12
CA VAL A 251 2.96 -33.10 21.12
C VAL A 251 3.73 -33.90 20.07
N GLY A 252 4.85 -33.37 19.56
CA GLY A 252 5.82 -34.03 18.69
C GLY A 252 5.41 -34.22 17.23
N ASN A 253 4.15 -33.98 16.86
CA ASN A 253 3.64 -34.13 15.50
C ASN A 253 3.27 -32.80 14.83
N ILE A 254 3.80 -31.66 15.32
CA ILE A 254 3.46 -30.34 14.83
C ILE A 254 4.53 -29.83 13.87
N ILE A 255 4.07 -29.19 12.78
CA ILE A 255 4.85 -28.36 11.88
C ILE A 255 4.38 -26.91 12.10
N LEU A 256 5.28 -26.05 12.52
CA LEU A 256 4.99 -24.64 12.77
C LEU A 256 5.30 -23.83 11.51
N VAL A 257 4.32 -23.12 10.99
CA VAL A 257 4.51 -22.14 9.91
C VAL A 257 4.70 -20.76 10.52
N ILE A 258 5.74 -20.08 10.10
CA ILE A 258 6.05 -18.73 10.54
C ILE A 258 6.14 -17.85 9.31
N ASP A 259 5.11 -17.04 9.13
CA ASP A 259 5.16 -16.01 8.08
C ASP A 259 6.02 -14.85 8.54
N GLU A 260 6.70 -14.20 7.61
CA GLU A 260 7.67 -13.15 7.92
C GLU A 260 8.69 -13.57 9.01
N VAL A 261 9.28 -14.75 8.85
CA VAL A 261 10.20 -15.34 9.86
C VAL A 261 11.36 -14.40 10.24
N HIS A 262 11.70 -13.43 9.39
CA HIS A 262 12.70 -12.40 9.68
C HIS A 262 12.30 -11.49 10.85
N ASN A 263 11.01 -11.28 11.13
CA ASN A 263 10.54 -10.52 12.29
C ASN A 263 10.91 -11.18 13.61
N ILE A 264 11.03 -12.50 13.63
CA ILE A 264 11.49 -13.25 14.81
C ILE A 264 13.01 -13.16 14.97
N VAL A 265 13.75 -13.09 13.85
CA VAL A 265 15.21 -13.14 13.81
C VAL A 265 15.82 -11.75 13.87
N GLY A 266 15.22 -10.76 13.22
CA GLY A 266 15.72 -9.40 13.10
C GLY A 266 15.37 -8.47 14.25
N ALA A 267 14.50 -8.88 15.15
CA ALA A 267 14.09 -8.09 16.32
C ALA A 267 15.21 -7.91 17.38
N GLY A 268 16.48 -7.95 17.00
CA GLY A 268 17.62 -7.95 17.92
C GLY A 268 18.63 -6.82 17.75
N ASP A 269 18.53 -6.00 16.72
CA ASP A 269 19.57 -5.00 16.40
C ASP A 269 19.35 -3.62 17.04
N ALA A 270 18.18 -3.35 17.62
CA ALA A 270 17.94 -2.16 18.44
C ALA A 270 18.11 -2.49 19.93
N GLU A 271 18.82 -1.67 20.68
CA GLU A 271 18.96 -1.77 22.14
C GLU A 271 17.57 -1.85 22.78
N GLY A 272 17.18 -3.03 23.28
CA GLY A 272 15.88 -3.29 23.91
C GLY A 272 14.92 -4.17 23.13
N SER A 273 15.21 -4.59 21.89
CA SER A 273 14.30 -5.40 21.09
C SER A 273 14.25 -6.87 21.52
N MET A 274 13.07 -7.50 21.31
CA MET A 274 12.76 -8.87 21.72
C MET A 274 13.43 -9.90 20.80
N ASN A 275 14.49 -10.59 21.27
CA ASN A 275 15.23 -11.55 20.45
C ASN A 275 14.64 -12.96 20.57
N ALA A 276 13.54 -13.23 19.87
CA ALA A 276 12.90 -14.55 19.80
C ALA A 276 13.79 -15.60 19.13
N ALA A 277 14.73 -15.18 18.28
CA ALA A 277 15.68 -16.06 17.63
C ALA A 277 16.50 -16.87 18.64
N ASN A 278 16.91 -16.27 19.76
CA ASN A 278 17.70 -16.95 20.79
C ASN A 278 16.92 -18.09 21.47
N ILE A 279 15.60 -18.06 21.44
CA ILE A 279 14.76 -19.12 22.01
C ILE A 279 14.52 -20.23 20.96
N LEU A 280 14.35 -19.87 19.69
CA LEU A 280 14.12 -20.81 18.59
C LEU A 280 15.41 -21.54 18.16
N LYS A 281 16.55 -20.87 18.13
CA LYS A 281 17.85 -21.45 17.73
C LYS A 281 18.21 -22.78 18.42
N PRO A 282 18.10 -22.93 19.76
CA PRO A 282 18.37 -24.20 20.43
C PRO A 282 17.42 -25.32 20.00
N ALA A 283 16.11 -25.03 19.87
CA ALA A 283 15.10 -26.01 19.49
C ALA A 283 15.27 -26.48 18.05
N LEU A 284 15.54 -25.56 17.11
CA LEU A 284 15.86 -25.85 15.71
C LEU A 284 17.20 -26.63 15.61
N SER A 285 18.21 -26.26 16.43
CA SER A 285 19.52 -26.90 16.41
C SER A 285 19.47 -28.34 16.82
N ARG A 286 18.65 -28.68 17.82
CA ARG A 286 18.44 -30.03 18.30
C ARG A 286 17.44 -30.84 17.46
N GLY A 287 16.75 -30.19 16.51
CA GLY A 287 15.71 -30.84 15.70
C GLY A 287 14.46 -31.22 16.51
N GLU A 288 14.19 -30.48 17.58
CA GLU A 288 13.06 -30.70 18.49
C GLU A 288 11.74 -30.23 17.91
N ILE A 289 11.82 -29.27 16.98
CA ILE A 289 10.66 -28.68 16.25
C ILE A 289 10.94 -28.67 14.75
N GLN A 290 9.89 -28.76 13.96
CA GLN A 290 9.92 -28.51 12.51
C GLN A 290 9.22 -27.19 12.19
N VAL A 291 9.90 -26.36 11.40
CA VAL A 291 9.43 -25.01 11.05
C VAL A 291 9.45 -24.83 9.54
N ILE A 292 8.38 -24.24 9.00
CA ILE A 292 8.33 -23.65 7.66
C ILE A 292 8.40 -22.14 7.83
N GLY A 293 9.46 -21.51 7.37
CA GLY A 293 9.58 -20.05 7.35
C GLY A 293 9.13 -19.49 6.01
N ALA A 294 8.54 -18.30 5.99
CA ALA A 294 8.31 -17.52 4.79
C ALA A 294 8.96 -16.15 4.95
N THR A 295 9.61 -15.63 3.90
CA THR A 295 10.30 -14.32 3.92
C THR A 295 10.57 -13.81 2.50
N THR A 296 11.08 -12.58 2.38
CA THR A 296 11.56 -12.01 1.10
C THR A 296 13.03 -12.33 0.87
N PHE A 297 13.52 -12.14 -0.38
CA PHE A 297 14.95 -12.31 -0.71
C PHE A 297 15.85 -11.37 0.09
N ALA A 298 15.44 -10.11 0.22
CA ALA A 298 16.21 -9.09 0.93
C ALA A 298 16.35 -9.44 2.43
N GLU A 299 15.24 -9.80 3.08
CA GLU A 299 15.21 -10.12 4.49
C GLU A 299 15.91 -11.46 4.82
N TYR A 300 15.82 -12.46 3.91
CA TYR A 300 16.54 -13.70 4.04
C TYR A 300 18.05 -13.46 4.10
N ARG A 301 18.60 -12.67 3.17
CA ARG A 301 20.02 -12.32 3.13
C ARG A 301 20.46 -11.53 4.34
N LYS A 302 19.61 -10.61 4.80
CA LYS A 302 19.93 -9.71 5.92
C LYS A 302 19.94 -10.43 7.27
N HIS A 303 18.98 -11.32 7.52
CA HIS A 303 18.69 -11.86 8.83
C HIS A 303 18.99 -13.36 8.99
N ILE A 304 18.82 -14.18 7.96
CA ILE A 304 18.97 -15.62 8.04
C ILE A 304 20.34 -16.08 7.51
N GLU A 305 20.74 -15.62 6.35
CA GLU A 305 22.00 -16.01 5.71
C GLU A 305 23.23 -15.53 6.49
N LYS A 306 23.15 -14.37 7.15
CA LYS A 306 24.22 -13.86 8.02
C LYS A 306 24.38 -14.62 9.33
N ASP A 307 23.35 -15.33 9.77
CA ASP A 307 23.36 -16.11 11.00
C ASP A 307 23.71 -17.58 10.71
N ALA A 308 24.97 -17.97 10.91
CA ALA A 308 25.48 -19.32 10.62
C ALA A 308 24.70 -20.45 11.34
N ALA A 309 24.01 -20.16 12.44
CA ALA A 309 23.21 -21.15 13.15
C ALA A 309 21.86 -21.40 12.46
N LEU A 310 21.25 -20.38 11.90
CA LEU A 310 19.99 -20.47 11.16
C LEU A 310 20.21 -20.96 9.73
N GLU A 311 21.23 -20.45 9.03
CA GLU A 311 21.58 -20.86 7.66
C GLU A 311 21.79 -22.38 7.56
N ARG A 312 22.42 -22.99 8.57
CA ARG A 312 22.62 -24.44 8.62
C ARG A 312 21.35 -25.25 8.91
N ARG A 313 20.26 -24.60 9.28
CA ARG A 313 19.00 -25.27 9.67
C ARG A 313 17.86 -25.04 8.71
N PHE A 314 17.81 -23.88 8.11
CA PHE A 314 16.84 -23.59 7.06
C PHE A 314 17.37 -24.03 5.68
N GLN A 315 16.45 -24.54 4.88
CA GLN A 315 16.73 -24.88 3.48
C GLN A 315 15.90 -23.96 2.58
N PRO A 316 16.52 -23.10 1.77
CA PRO A 316 15.80 -22.19 0.91
C PRO A 316 14.99 -22.91 -0.16
N VAL A 317 13.78 -22.45 -0.38
CA VAL A 317 12.86 -22.81 -1.48
C VAL A 317 12.42 -21.51 -2.13
N THR A 318 12.88 -21.28 -3.35
CA THR A 318 12.53 -20.06 -4.09
C THR A 318 11.11 -20.18 -4.62
N VAL A 319 10.30 -19.17 -4.31
CA VAL A 319 8.94 -19.01 -4.83
C VAL A 319 8.95 -17.84 -5.80
N ALA A 320 9.05 -18.12 -7.08
CA ALA A 320 9.07 -17.09 -8.12
C ALA A 320 7.66 -16.53 -8.38
N GLU A 321 7.59 -15.31 -8.94
CA GLU A 321 6.33 -14.77 -9.46
C GLU A 321 5.78 -15.69 -10.56
N PRO A 322 4.50 -16.10 -10.53
CA PRO A 322 3.91 -16.94 -11.56
C PRO A 322 3.77 -16.18 -12.88
N GLY A 323 3.85 -16.90 -13.99
CA GLY A 323 3.56 -16.35 -15.31
C GLY A 323 2.09 -15.91 -15.46
N ILE A 324 1.80 -15.20 -16.56
CA ILE A 324 0.45 -14.71 -16.85
C ILE A 324 -0.54 -15.89 -16.93
N ASP A 325 -0.20 -16.95 -17.68
CA ASP A 325 -1.11 -18.09 -17.86
C ASP A 325 -1.31 -18.88 -16.56
N ASP A 326 -0.27 -19.07 -15.76
CA ASP A 326 -0.37 -19.69 -14.43
C ASP A 326 -1.25 -18.87 -13.48
N SER A 327 -1.09 -17.55 -13.52
CA SER A 327 -1.91 -16.61 -12.72
C SER A 327 -3.38 -16.66 -13.13
N VAL A 328 -3.68 -16.80 -14.42
CA VAL A 328 -5.06 -16.97 -14.90
C VAL A 328 -5.68 -18.26 -14.35
N GLU A 329 -4.93 -19.36 -14.34
CA GLU A 329 -5.43 -20.63 -13.79
C GLU A 329 -5.61 -20.54 -12.26
N ILE A 330 -4.73 -19.83 -11.57
CA ILE A 330 -4.90 -19.54 -10.13
C ILE A 330 -6.20 -18.76 -9.90
N LEU A 331 -6.43 -17.66 -10.65
CA LEU A 331 -7.63 -16.85 -10.52
C LEU A 331 -8.91 -17.65 -10.81
N LYS A 332 -8.92 -18.48 -11.84
CA LYS A 332 -10.07 -19.35 -12.14
C LYS A 332 -10.37 -20.30 -10.98
N GLY A 333 -9.35 -20.78 -10.30
CA GLY A 333 -9.52 -21.67 -9.17
C GLY A 333 -10.05 -20.99 -7.91
N VAL A 334 -9.60 -19.77 -7.62
CA VAL A 334 -10.04 -19.03 -6.43
C VAL A 334 -11.30 -18.21 -6.65
N ARG A 335 -11.70 -17.93 -7.91
CA ARG A 335 -12.83 -17.06 -8.26
C ARG A 335 -14.13 -17.40 -7.53
N ARG A 336 -14.40 -18.70 -7.33
CA ARG A 336 -15.63 -19.16 -6.70
C ARG A 336 -15.83 -18.58 -5.29
N TYR A 337 -14.74 -18.42 -4.55
CA TYR A 337 -14.81 -17.83 -3.21
C TYR A 337 -15.22 -16.36 -3.26
N TYR A 338 -14.73 -15.63 -4.27
CA TYR A 338 -15.09 -14.21 -4.48
C TYR A 338 -16.51 -14.07 -5.05
N GLU A 339 -16.92 -14.97 -5.97
CA GLU A 339 -18.29 -15.04 -6.50
C GLU A 339 -19.32 -15.26 -5.38
N ASP A 340 -19.00 -16.17 -4.46
CA ASP A 340 -19.91 -16.49 -3.36
C ASP A 340 -19.92 -15.38 -2.28
N PHE A 341 -18.78 -14.72 -2.06
CA PHE A 341 -18.68 -13.64 -1.09
C PHE A 341 -19.37 -12.35 -1.57
N HIS A 342 -19.12 -11.94 -2.81
CA HIS A 342 -19.67 -10.69 -3.37
C HIS A 342 -21.03 -10.87 -4.06
N GLY A 343 -21.47 -12.09 -4.34
CA GLY A 343 -22.68 -12.35 -5.10
C GLY A 343 -22.59 -11.92 -6.58
N VAL A 344 -21.39 -11.90 -7.15
CA VAL A 344 -21.09 -11.46 -8.53
C VAL A 344 -20.55 -12.64 -9.32
N VAL A 345 -20.91 -12.79 -10.61
CA VAL A 345 -20.35 -13.81 -11.49
C VAL A 345 -19.08 -13.29 -12.16
N ILE A 346 -18.01 -14.07 -12.12
CA ILE A 346 -16.71 -13.71 -12.72
C ILE A 346 -16.47 -14.59 -13.95
N PRO A 347 -16.68 -14.11 -15.17
CA PRO A 347 -16.39 -14.88 -16.40
C PRO A 347 -14.89 -15.22 -16.55
N ASP A 348 -14.57 -16.32 -17.20
CA ASP A 348 -13.18 -16.73 -17.49
C ASP A 348 -12.39 -15.64 -18.24
N ALA A 349 -13.07 -14.93 -19.15
CA ALA A 349 -12.48 -13.80 -19.88
C ALA A 349 -12.03 -12.67 -18.94
N MET A 350 -12.78 -12.43 -17.86
CA MET A 350 -12.44 -11.39 -16.87
C MET A 350 -11.27 -11.80 -15.99
N CYS A 351 -11.14 -13.07 -15.65
CA CYS A 351 -9.93 -13.57 -14.96
C CYS A 351 -8.67 -13.31 -15.81
N ARG A 352 -8.71 -13.64 -17.11
CA ARG A 352 -7.58 -13.36 -18.00
C ARG A 352 -7.33 -11.86 -18.15
N LEU A 353 -8.39 -11.08 -18.33
CA LEU A 353 -8.29 -9.62 -18.46
C LEU A 353 -7.71 -8.99 -17.19
N ALA A 354 -8.15 -9.42 -16.02
CA ALA A 354 -7.63 -8.92 -14.74
C ALA A 354 -6.13 -9.17 -14.57
N VAL A 355 -5.64 -10.38 -14.94
CA VAL A 355 -4.20 -10.68 -14.91
C VAL A 355 -3.43 -9.79 -15.88
N VAL A 356 -3.90 -9.68 -17.14
CA VAL A 356 -3.22 -8.86 -18.16
C VAL A 356 -3.20 -7.39 -17.79
N LEU A 357 -4.32 -6.87 -17.30
CA LEU A 357 -4.41 -5.46 -16.90
C LEU A 357 -3.58 -5.19 -15.63
N SER A 358 -3.62 -6.07 -14.63
CA SER A 358 -2.81 -5.91 -13.42
C SER A 358 -1.31 -5.99 -13.72
N GLU A 359 -0.88 -6.90 -14.60
CA GLU A 359 0.51 -6.99 -15.03
C GLU A 359 0.97 -5.74 -15.77
N ARG A 360 0.09 -5.18 -16.58
CA ARG A 360 0.39 -3.99 -17.38
C ARG A 360 0.40 -2.70 -16.56
N TYR A 361 -0.57 -2.50 -15.68
CA TYR A 361 -0.81 -1.22 -15.02
C TYR A 361 -0.37 -1.16 -13.56
N ILE A 362 -0.20 -2.31 -12.88
CA ILE A 362 0.19 -2.39 -11.47
C ILE A 362 1.61 -2.96 -11.39
N THR A 363 2.60 -2.08 -11.21
CA THR A 363 4.02 -2.44 -11.26
C THR A 363 4.69 -2.52 -9.89
N ASP A 364 4.01 -2.12 -8.82
CA ASP A 364 4.50 -2.10 -7.45
C ASP A 364 4.15 -3.36 -6.65
N ARG A 365 3.36 -4.26 -7.24
CA ARG A 365 2.92 -5.54 -6.65
C ARG A 365 3.17 -6.69 -7.61
N PHE A 366 3.10 -7.92 -7.10
CA PHE A 366 3.39 -9.14 -7.84
C PHE A 366 2.14 -9.99 -8.09
N LEU A 367 2.18 -10.78 -9.17
CA LEU A 367 1.16 -11.78 -9.44
C LEU A 367 1.30 -12.98 -8.44
N PRO A 368 0.21 -13.65 -8.08
CA PRO A 368 -1.18 -13.42 -8.51
C PRO A 368 -1.93 -12.37 -7.68
N ASP A 369 -1.36 -11.91 -6.57
CA ASP A 369 -2.01 -11.07 -5.55
C ASP A 369 -2.63 -9.80 -6.14
N LYS A 370 -1.86 -9.04 -6.96
CA LYS A 370 -2.36 -7.83 -7.62
C LYS A 370 -3.59 -8.06 -8.52
N ALA A 371 -3.71 -9.25 -9.11
CA ALA A 371 -4.85 -9.59 -9.95
C ALA A 371 -6.06 -10.07 -9.13
N ILE A 372 -5.80 -10.73 -8.01
CA ILE A 372 -6.81 -11.13 -7.02
C ILE A 372 -7.41 -9.88 -6.38
N ASP A 373 -6.58 -8.95 -5.89
CA ASP A 373 -7.03 -7.68 -5.32
C ASP A 373 -7.88 -6.87 -6.32
N LEU A 374 -7.47 -6.85 -7.59
CA LEU A 374 -8.21 -6.16 -8.64
C LEU A 374 -9.62 -6.75 -8.83
N ILE A 375 -9.75 -8.08 -8.83
CA ILE A 375 -11.06 -8.74 -8.93
C ILE A 375 -11.89 -8.51 -7.67
N ASP A 376 -11.30 -8.61 -6.49
CA ASP A 376 -11.97 -8.42 -5.21
C ASP A 376 -12.60 -7.03 -5.11
N GLU A 377 -11.80 -5.99 -5.39
CA GLU A 377 -12.29 -4.60 -5.36
C GLU A 377 -13.29 -4.30 -6.48
N ALA A 378 -13.10 -4.89 -7.67
CA ALA A 378 -14.04 -4.72 -8.77
C ALA A 378 -15.41 -5.39 -8.48
N CYS A 379 -15.40 -6.57 -7.88
CA CYS A 379 -16.63 -7.24 -7.43
C CYS A 379 -17.32 -6.45 -6.31
N SER A 380 -16.55 -5.89 -5.38
CA SER A 380 -17.07 -5.01 -4.33
C SER A 380 -17.75 -3.76 -4.92
N ASP A 381 -17.13 -3.10 -5.91
CA ASP A 381 -17.71 -1.94 -6.60
C ASP A 381 -19.01 -2.28 -7.34
N VAL A 382 -19.09 -3.46 -7.95
CA VAL A 382 -20.32 -3.97 -8.59
C VAL A 382 -21.42 -4.21 -7.56
N ASN A 383 -21.07 -4.87 -6.43
CA ASN A 383 -22.00 -5.14 -5.35
C ASN A 383 -22.56 -3.85 -4.75
N LEU A 384 -21.72 -2.91 -4.38
CA LEU A 384 -22.11 -1.62 -3.78
C LEU A 384 -23.03 -0.78 -4.68
N LYS A 385 -22.97 -0.94 -5.99
CA LYS A 385 -23.80 -0.20 -6.95
C LYS A 385 -25.06 -0.94 -7.39
N ASN A 386 -25.16 -2.21 -7.04
CA ASN A 386 -26.29 -3.01 -7.44
C ASN A 386 -27.49 -2.75 -6.52
N ALA A 387 -28.41 -1.91 -6.96
CA ALA A 387 -29.63 -1.58 -6.22
C ALA A 387 -30.48 -2.82 -5.89
N ASP A 388 -30.48 -3.84 -6.74
CA ASP A 388 -31.24 -5.08 -6.52
C ASP A 388 -30.63 -5.92 -5.40
N LEU A 389 -29.29 -5.97 -5.26
CA LEU A 389 -28.63 -6.66 -4.14
C LEU A 389 -28.84 -5.91 -2.83
N ILE A 390 -28.72 -4.58 -2.85
CA ILE A 390 -28.98 -3.75 -1.65
C ILE A 390 -30.42 -3.96 -1.19
N ARG A 391 -31.38 -3.90 -2.13
CA ARG A 391 -32.78 -4.10 -1.81
C ARG A 391 -33.09 -5.52 -1.30
N ALA A 392 -32.43 -6.54 -1.86
CA ALA A 392 -32.58 -7.92 -1.40
C ALA A 392 -32.10 -8.10 0.06
N ASP A 393 -30.95 -7.50 0.45
CA ASP A 393 -30.43 -7.51 1.82
C ASP A 393 -31.37 -6.77 2.79
N GLU A 394 -31.92 -5.62 2.37
CA GLU A 394 -32.93 -4.88 3.15
C GLU A 394 -34.19 -5.73 3.38
N VAL A 395 -34.74 -6.33 2.31
CA VAL A 395 -35.93 -7.18 2.38
C VAL A 395 -35.66 -8.40 3.25
N GLU A 396 -34.50 -9.03 3.17
CA GLU A 396 -34.14 -10.18 4.04
C GLU A 396 -34.07 -9.80 5.51
N LYS A 397 -33.56 -8.62 5.84
CA LYS A 397 -33.57 -8.05 7.19
C LYS A 397 -34.98 -7.75 7.66
N GLU A 398 -35.83 -7.12 6.82
CA GLU A 398 -37.23 -6.84 7.13
C GLU A 398 -38.00 -8.13 7.43
N ILE A 399 -37.83 -9.19 6.65
CA ILE A 399 -38.44 -10.51 6.89
C ILE A 399 -37.98 -11.06 8.25
N GLY A 400 -36.67 -10.96 8.56
CA GLY A 400 -36.15 -11.42 9.86
C GLY A 400 -36.69 -10.64 11.05
N ASP A 401 -36.92 -9.34 10.89
CA ASP A 401 -37.49 -8.50 11.93
C ASP A 401 -38.98 -8.82 12.15
N TYR A 402 -39.77 -8.97 11.09
CA TYR A 402 -41.17 -9.37 11.19
C TYR A 402 -41.33 -10.80 11.75
N ALA A 403 -40.46 -11.73 11.38
CA ALA A 403 -40.45 -13.06 11.94
C ALA A 403 -40.19 -13.05 13.45
N ARG A 404 -39.24 -12.24 13.92
CA ARG A 404 -38.94 -12.06 15.35
C ARG A 404 -40.09 -11.40 16.09
N GLU A 405 -40.71 -10.34 15.55
CA GLU A 405 -41.89 -9.68 16.14
C GLU A 405 -43.05 -10.68 16.28
N ARG A 406 -43.29 -11.46 15.22
CA ARG A 406 -44.35 -12.49 15.22
C ARG A 406 -44.09 -13.58 16.28
N GLU A 407 -42.85 -14.04 16.44
CA GLU A 407 -42.47 -15.05 17.42
C GLU A 407 -42.64 -14.52 18.86
N LEU A 408 -42.26 -13.27 19.12
CA LEU A 408 -42.46 -12.60 20.39
C LEU A 408 -43.98 -12.47 20.72
N LEU A 409 -44.77 -12.07 19.72
CA LEU A 409 -46.22 -12.01 19.89
C LEU A 409 -46.84 -13.39 20.11
N ALA A 410 -46.33 -14.45 19.49
CA ALA A 410 -46.80 -15.81 19.66
C ALA A 410 -46.43 -16.41 21.03
N SER A 411 -45.22 -16.09 21.54
CA SER A 411 -44.70 -16.64 22.80
C SER A 411 -45.05 -15.84 24.06
N ALA A 412 -45.59 -14.62 23.93
CA ALA A 412 -45.94 -13.79 25.08
C ALA A 412 -47.00 -14.48 25.97
N PRO A 413 -46.74 -14.71 27.29
CA PRO A 413 -47.71 -15.31 28.19
C PRO A 413 -48.91 -14.40 28.34
N PRO A 414 -50.14 -14.96 28.55
CA PRO A 414 -51.30 -14.16 28.85
C PRO A 414 -51.07 -13.39 30.17
N LYS A 415 -51.37 -12.10 30.19
CA LYS A 415 -51.29 -11.31 31.42
C LYS A 415 -52.20 -11.94 32.45
N SER A 416 -51.68 -12.34 33.60
CA SER A 416 -52.39 -12.96 34.70
C SER A 416 -53.35 -11.97 35.36
N GLY A 417 -54.66 -12.19 35.26
CA GLY A 417 -55.70 -11.48 35.96
C GLY A 417 -57.06 -11.59 35.24
N ASP A 418 -57.97 -12.22 35.84
CA ASP A 418 -59.36 -12.46 35.50
C ASP A 418 -60.00 -11.78 34.26
N ALA A 419 -60.56 -12.64 33.39
CA ALA A 419 -61.17 -12.34 32.08
C ALA A 419 -60.16 -11.99 30.94
N TYR A 420 -60.04 -12.97 30.03
CA TYR A 420 -59.51 -12.69 28.72
C TYR A 420 -60.23 -11.50 28.10
N ASP A 421 -59.58 -10.39 27.90
CA ASP A 421 -60.11 -9.35 27.04
C ASP A 421 -60.05 -9.87 25.59
N ASP A 422 -61.18 -10.38 25.11
CA ASP A 422 -61.34 -10.95 23.76
C ASP A 422 -60.86 -9.96 22.70
N GLN A 423 -60.92 -8.66 22.97
CA GLN A 423 -60.44 -7.61 22.09
C GLN A 423 -58.89 -7.58 22.00
N GLU A 424 -58.17 -7.79 23.11
CA GLU A 424 -56.69 -7.83 23.11
C GLU A 424 -56.18 -9.07 22.38
N LEU A 425 -56.87 -10.19 22.51
CA LEU A 425 -56.56 -11.44 21.80
C LEU A 425 -56.86 -11.32 20.30
N GLU A 426 -57.94 -10.69 19.90
CA GLU A 426 -58.32 -10.42 18.52
C GLU A 426 -57.33 -9.47 17.84
N HIS A 427 -56.90 -8.41 18.55
CA HIS A 427 -55.86 -7.50 18.09
C HIS A 427 -54.52 -8.20 17.88
N ARG A 428 -54.17 -9.10 18.78
CA ARG A 428 -52.91 -9.89 18.69
C ARG A 428 -52.92 -10.83 17.48
N TYR A 429 -54.03 -11.57 17.26
CA TYR A 429 -54.17 -12.44 16.09
C TYR A 429 -54.23 -11.64 14.78
N ALA A 430 -54.90 -10.51 14.79
CA ALA A 430 -54.92 -9.60 13.63
C ALA A 430 -53.50 -9.12 13.27
N ARG A 431 -52.68 -8.72 14.29
CA ARG A 431 -51.31 -8.31 14.08
C ARG A 431 -50.43 -9.46 13.55
N ILE A 432 -50.57 -10.67 14.08
CA ILE A 432 -49.87 -11.86 13.59
C ILE A 432 -50.24 -12.16 12.13
N ALA A 433 -51.53 -12.01 11.77
CA ALA A 433 -51.97 -12.22 10.40
C ALA A 433 -51.43 -11.15 9.44
N GLU A 434 -51.38 -9.89 9.88
CA GLU A 434 -50.76 -8.78 9.12
C GLU A 434 -49.28 -9.04 8.88
N LEU A 435 -48.50 -9.40 9.91
CA LEU A 435 -47.08 -9.71 9.81
C LEU A 435 -46.84 -10.87 8.85
N ARG A 436 -47.65 -11.96 8.93
CA ARG A 436 -47.50 -13.07 7.96
C ARG A 436 -47.81 -12.66 6.52
N SER A 437 -48.82 -11.81 6.31
CA SER A 437 -49.11 -11.29 4.97
C SER A 437 -47.96 -10.45 4.41
N ARG A 438 -47.35 -9.66 5.29
CA ARG A 438 -46.21 -8.83 4.91
C ARG A 438 -44.97 -9.68 4.64
N GLU A 439 -44.66 -10.66 5.49
CA GLU A 439 -43.57 -11.63 5.25
C GLU A 439 -43.73 -12.32 3.88
N MET A 440 -44.94 -12.76 3.53
CA MET A 440 -45.22 -13.44 2.26
C MET A 440 -45.02 -12.49 1.06
N GLN A 441 -45.45 -11.23 1.18
CA GLN A 441 -45.23 -10.21 0.12
C GLN A 441 -43.70 -9.96 -0.09
N LEU A 442 -42.96 -9.75 1.00
CA LEU A 442 -41.51 -9.52 0.97
C LEU A 442 -40.77 -10.76 0.48
N GLN A 443 -41.22 -11.96 0.84
CA GLN A 443 -40.65 -13.19 0.32
C GLN A 443 -40.83 -13.31 -1.21
N THR A 444 -41.98 -12.90 -1.75
CA THR A 444 -42.24 -12.87 -3.19
C THR A 444 -41.35 -11.81 -3.89
N GLU A 445 -41.14 -10.64 -3.24
CA GLU A 445 -40.23 -9.61 -3.73
C GLU A 445 -38.79 -10.12 -3.71
N LEU A 446 -38.35 -10.78 -2.64
CA LEU A 446 -37.01 -11.36 -2.52
C LEU A 446 -36.76 -12.42 -3.59
N ASP A 447 -37.72 -13.31 -3.82
CA ASP A 447 -37.66 -14.33 -4.85
C ASP A 447 -37.58 -13.72 -6.27
N ALA A 448 -38.33 -12.64 -6.52
CA ALA A 448 -38.24 -11.90 -7.77
C ALA A 448 -36.90 -11.19 -7.98
N LEU A 449 -36.30 -10.62 -6.93
CA LEU A 449 -34.95 -10.02 -6.96
C LEU A 449 -33.88 -11.11 -7.20
N ARG A 450 -33.98 -12.24 -6.52
CA ARG A 450 -33.07 -13.37 -6.69
C ARG A 450 -33.19 -14.03 -8.08
N ALA A 451 -34.36 -14.02 -8.69
CA ALA A 451 -34.61 -14.53 -10.05
C ALA A 451 -33.95 -13.68 -11.14
N LYS A 452 -33.57 -12.43 -10.87
CA LYS A 452 -32.82 -11.59 -11.81
C LYS A 452 -31.38 -12.09 -12.02
N GLY A 453 -30.88 -12.96 -11.14
CA GLY A 453 -29.53 -13.50 -11.19
C GLY A 453 -28.47 -12.59 -10.59
N ARG A 454 -27.27 -13.14 -10.44
CA ARG A 454 -26.09 -12.39 -9.97
C ARG A 454 -25.56 -11.50 -11.10
N PRO A 455 -25.14 -10.25 -10.82
CA PRO A 455 -24.51 -9.39 -11.81
C PRO A 455 -23.18 -9.99 -12.28
N GLU A 456 -22.82 -9.73 -13.54
CA GLU A 456 -21.55 -10.16 -14.10
C GLU A 456 -20.49 -9.06 -13.98
N LEU A 457 -19.27 -9.46 -13.65
CA LEU A 457 -18.10 -8.58 -13.71
C LEU A 457 -17.77 -8.25 -15.15
N THR A 458 -17.58 -6.96 -15.46
CA THR A 458 -17.29 -6.46 -16.81
C THR A 458 -15.89 -5.86 -16.91
N ALA A 459 -15.40 -5.69 -18.15
CA ALA A 459 -14.14 -5.00 -18.41
C ALA A 459 -14.16 -3.55 -17.89
N ASP A 460 -15.32 -2.89 -17.91
CA ASP A 460 -15.51 -1.54 -17.42
C ASP A 460 -15.29 -1.43 -15.91
N ASN A 461 -15.69 -2.44 -15.15
CA ASN A 461 -15.47 -2.49 -13.71
C ASN A 461 -13.97 -2.60 -13.40
N LEU A 462 -13.25 -3.51 -14.09
CA LEU A 462 -11.81 -3.67 -13.92
C LEU A 462 -11.05 -2.38 -14.30
N ALA A 463 -11.38 -1.78 -15.45
CA ALA A 463 -10.75 -0.54 -15.90
C ALA A 463 -10.94 0.61 -14.91
N ARG A 464 -12.13 0.70 -14.32
CA ARG A 464 -12.44 1.71 -13.32
C ARG A 464 -11.61 1.56 -12.03
N ILE A 465 -11.41 0.35 -11.53
CA ILE A 465 -10.57 0.15 -10.35
C ILE A 465 -9.11 0.49 -10.66
N ILE A 466 -8.61 0.12 -11.85
CA ILE A 466 -7.27 0.53 -12.27
C ILE A 466 -7.17 2.06 -12.34
N GLU A 467 -8.19 2.76 -12.85
CA GLU A 467 -8.23 4.23 -12.82
C GLU A 467 -8.15 4.78 -11.40
N LEU A 468 -8.86 4.18 -10.44
CA LEU A 468 -8.79 4.60 -9.03
C LEU A 468 -7.38 4.44 -8.47
N TRP A 469 -6.68 3.35 -8.77
CA TRP A 469 -5.35 3.06 -8.24
C TRP A 469 -4.25 3.83 -8.95
N THR A 470 -4.29 3.87 -10.29
CA THR A 470 -3.21 4.41 -11.13
C THR A 470 -3.45 5.82 -11.63
N LYS A 471 -4.69 6.32 -11.52
CA LYS A 471 -5.17 7.59 -12.11
C LYS A 471 -5.11 7.62 -13.64
N ILE A 472 -4.98 6.46 -14.29
CA ILE A 472 -5.09 6.34 -15.75
C ILE A 472 -6.57 6.25 -16.11
N PRO A 473 -7.11 7.15 -16.96
CA PRO A 473 -8.54 7.16 -17.28
C PRO A 473 -9.03 5.81 -17.83
N ALA A 474 -10.17 5.32 -17.33
CA ALA A 474 -10.77 4.05 -17.76
C ALA A 474 -11.04 4.01 -19.27
N ALA A 475 -11.33 5.16 -19.87
CA ALA A 475 -11.48 5.29 -21.32
C ALA A 475 -10.20 4.90 -22.08
N SER A 476 -9.04 5.27 -21.56
CA SER A 476 -7.73 4.92 -22.14
C SER A 476 -7.38 3.45 -21.99
N ILE A 477 -7.89 2.81 -20.94
CA ILE A 477 -7.69 1.37 -20.69
C ILE A 477 -8.58 0.53 -21.61
N ARG A 478 -9.79 1.05 -21.94
CA ARG A 478 -10.81 0.38 -22.77
C ARG A 478 -10.67 0.61 -24.25
N ALA A 479 -10.24 1.81 -24.65
CA ALA A 479 -10.12 2.16 -26.05
C ALA A 479 -9.13 1.22 -26.75
N ASP A 480 -9.46 0.85 -27.99
CA ASP A 480 -8.51 0.15 -28.82
C ASP A 480 -7.27 1.05 -29.00
N GLU A 481 -6.17 0.63 -28.38
CA GLU A 481 -4.90 1.36 -28.38
C GLU A 481 -4.44 1.68 -29.81
N PHE A 482 -4.83 0.84 -30.76
CA PHE A 482 -4.52 1.02 -32.17
C PHE A 482 -5.28 2.20 -32.80
N GLU A 483 -6.56 2.43 -32.43
CA GLU A 483 -7.31 3.60 -32.91
C GLU A 483 -6.76 4.91 -32.36
N GLN A 484 -6.42 4.93 -31.08
CA GLN A 484 -5.78 6.10 -30.45
C GLN A 484 -4.44 6.44 -31.09
N LEU A 485 -3.61 5.42 -31.37
CA LEU A 485 -2.32 5.60 -32.01
C LEU A 485 -2.44 5.96 -33.49
N ALA A 486 -3.51 5.55 -34.18
CA ALA A 486 -3.75 5.92 -35.57
C ALA A 486 -3.99 7.42 -35.72
N GLY A 487 -4.81 8.05 -34.86
CA GLY A 487 -5.12 9.48 -34.90
C GLY A 487 -4.10 10.40 -34.20
N LEU A 488 -3.08 9.86 -33.53
CA LEU A 488 -2.13 10.65 -32.73
C LEU A 488 -1.42 11.73 -33.53
N GLY A 489 -0.99 11.43 -34.78
CA GLY A 489 -0.28 12.38 -35.62
C GLY A 489 -1.12 13.62 -35.94
N ASP A 490 -2.39 13.44 -36.29
CA ASP A 490 -3.27 14.53 -36.66
C ASP A 490 -3.62 15.42 -35.46
N ARG A 491 -3.83 14.82 -34.30
CA ARG A 491 -4.03 15.56 -33.04
C ARG A 491 -2.80 16.40 -32.66
N LEU A 492 -1.58 15.86 -32.82
CA LEU A 492 -0.35 16.61 -32.58
C LEU A 492 -0.15 17.75 -33.57
N ARG A 493 -0.46 17.56 -34.88
CA ARG A 493 -0.38 18.60 -35.89
C ARG A 493 -1.32 19.78 -35.66
N ALA A 494 -2.45 19.54 -34.98
CA ALA A 494 -3.37 20.62 -34.61
C ALA A 494 -2.74 21.65 -33.67
N HIS A 495 -1.74 21.22 -32.86
CA HIS A 495 -1.09 22.06 -31.84
C HIS A 495 0.36 22.42 -32.18
N ILE A 496 1.06 21.57 -32.93
CA ILE A 496 2.48 21.73 -33.25
C ILE A 496 2.63 22.07 -34.72
N ILE A 497 2.99 23.29 -35.01
CA ILE A 497 3.03 23.83 -36.36
C ILE A 497 4.45 23.78 -36.93
N GLY A 498 4.56 23.37 -38.19
CA GLY A 498 5.81 23.39 -38.98
C GLY A 498 6.80 22.30 -38.61
N GLN A 499 6.36 21.24 -37.90
CA GLN A 499 7.23 20.13 -37.48
C GLN A 499 6.68 18.76 -37.92
N ASP A 500 6.08 18.67 -39.10
CA ASP A 500 5.38 17.47 -39.58
C ASP A 500 6.30 16.24 -39.60
N THR A 501 7.52 16.37 -40.09
CA THR A 501 8.51 15.27 -40.14
C THR A 501 8.90 14.77 -38.76
N ALA A 502 9.03 15.68 -37.78
CA ALA A 502 9.31 15.33 -36.40
C ALA A 502 8.13 14.55 -35.79
N ILE A 503 6.90 15.01 -36.00
CA ILE A 503 5.68 14.34 -35.53
C ILE A 503 5.56 12.94 -36.14
N ASP A 504 5.77 12.79 -37.45
CA ASP A 504 5.71 11.48 -38.12
C ASP A 504 6.74 10.50 -37.58
N THR A 505 7.97 10.95 -37.36
CA THR A 505 9.04 10.12 -36.79
C THR A 505 8.68 9.64 -35.37
N VAL A 506 8.20 10.55 -34.52
CA VAL A 506 7.79 10.24 -33.16
C VAL A 506 6.62 9.25 -33.15
N CYS A 507 5.58 9.51 -33.94
CA CYS A 507 4.40 8.65 -34.02
C CYS A 507 4.76 7.25 -34.57
N ALA A 508 5.65 7.14 -35.54
CA ALA A 508 6.11 5.87 -36.11
C ALA A 508 6.86 5.02 -35.07
N ALA A 509 7.77 5.64 -34.30
CA ALA A 509 8.52 4.95 -33.26
C ALA A 509 7.62 4.48 -32.10
N ILE A 510 6.67 5.31 -31.66
CA ILE A 510 5.70 4.94 -30.64
C ILE A 510 4.84 3.77 -31.10
N ARG A 511 4.33 3.80 -32.35
CA ARG A 511 3.55 2.69 -32.92
C ARG A 511 4.36 1.40 -32.94
N ARG A 512 5.64 1.43 -33.41
CA ARG A 512 6.52 0.23 -33.41
C ARG A 512 6.69 -0.39 -32.03
N ASN A 513 6.89 0.44 -31.02
CA ASN A 513 7.08 -0.03 -29.64
C ASN A 513 5.78 -0.64 -29.08
N ARG A 514 4.63 0.02 -29.27
CA ARG A 514 3.34 -0.44 -28.74
C ARG A 514 2.84 -1.72 -29.42
N VAL A 515 3.15 -1.94 -30.69
CA VAL A 515 2.85 -3.22 -31.37
C VAL A 515 3.69 -4.39 -30.84
N GLY A 516 4.75 -4.10 -30.06
CA GLY A 516 5.53 -5.16 -29.41
C GLY A 516 6.46 -5.93 -30.36
N LEU A 517 6.88 -5.36 -31.47
CA LEU A 517 7.78 -6.01 -32.44
C LEU A 517 9.24 -6.11 -31.96
N GLN A 518 9.54 -5.59 -30.78
CA GLN A 518 10.90 -5.63 -30.21
C GLN A 518 11.09 -6.89 -29.36
N ALA A 519 12.28 -7.54 -29.51
CA ALA A 519 12.62 -8.76 -28.77
C ALA A 519 12.77 -8.53 -27.24
N LYS A 520 13.12 -7.32 -26.83
CA LYS A 520 13.18 -6.88 -25.42
C LYS A 520 12.25 -5.70 -25.23
N ARG A 521 11.49 -5.70 -24.14
CA ARG A 521 10.70 -4.53 -23.73
C ARG A 521 11.67 -3.48 -23.18
N LYS A 522 11.68 -2.31 -23.80
CA LYS A 522 12.46 -1.15 -23.37
C LYS A 522 11.66 0.13 -23.61
N PRO A 523 11.95 1.22 -22.87
CA PRO A 523 11.30 2.50 -23.11
C PRO A 523 11.58 2.99 -24.54
N VAL A 524 10.60 3.68 -25.13
CA VAL A 524 10.83 4.42 -26.38
C VAL A 524 11.68 5.63 -26.08
N SER A 525 12.73 5.87 -26.86
CA SER A 525 13.70 6.91 -26.58
C SER A 525 13.94 7.82 -27.77
N PHE A 526 13.90 9.13 -27.52
CA PHE A 526 14.07 10.18 -28.52
C PHE A 526 15.14 11.18 -28.11
N LEU A 527 15.90 11.66 -29.06
CA LEU A 527 16.72 12.85 -28.91
C LEU A 527 16.18 13.96 -29.80
N PHE A 528 15.63 15.01 -29.22
CA PHE A 528 15.09 16.18 -29.94
C PHE A 528 16.19 17.22 -30.10
N VAL A 529 16.55 17.48 -31.36
CA VAL A 529 17.64 18.36 -31.75
C VAL A 529 17.09 19.56 -32.47
N GLY A 530 17.47 20.78 -32.06
CA GLY A 530 17.06 21.98 -32.76
C GLY A 530 17.24 23.25 -31.95
N GLY A 531 17.00 24.40 -32.56
CA GLY A 531 17.14 25.70 -31.93
C GLY A 531 16.19 25.94 -30.75
N THR A 532 16.42 27.02 -30.03
CA THR A 532 15.52 27.43 -28.93
C THR A 532 14.19 27.90 -29.49
N GLY A 533 13.08 27.50 -28.89
CA GLY A 533 11.75 27.98 -29.24
C GLY A 533 11.11 27.41 -30.51
N VAL A 534 11.66 26.32 -31.08
CA VAL A 534 11.11 25.64 -32.29
C VAL A 534 9.97 24.65 -31.99
N GLY A 535 9.61 24.47 -30.70
CA GLY A 535 8.49 23.61 -30.31
C GLY A 535 8.88 22.29 -29.64
N LYS A 536 10.18 22.00 -29.34
CA LYS A 536 10.61 20.74 -28.70
C LYS A 536 9.85 20.43 -27.42
N THR A 537 9.89 21.32 -26.45
CA THR A 537 9.24 21.12 -25.14
C THR A 537 7.71 21.12 -25.25
N GLU A 538 7.14 21.86 -26.21
CA GLU A 538 5.69 21.86 -26.45
C GLU A 538 5.20 20.54 -27.04
N LEU A 539 5.97 19.95 -27.99
CA LEU A 539 5.67 18.60 -28.49
C LEU A 539 5.68 17.57 -27.37
N VAL A 540 6.63 17.65 -26.42
CA VAL A 540 6.68 16.74 -25.27
C VAL A 540 5.46 16.86 -24.40
N LYS A 541 5.00 18.08 -24.09
CA LYS A 541 3.80 18.32 -23.31
C LYS A 541 2.55 17.76 -23.99
N ARG A 542 2.34 18.11 -25.24
CA ARG A 542 1.19 17.61 -26.02
C ARG A 542 1.22 16.09 -26.18
N LEU A 543 2.41 15.53 -26.37
CA LEU A 543 2.58 14.07 -26.44
C LEU A 543 2.19 13.40 -25.11
N ALA A 544 2.57 13.96 -23.97
CA ALA A 544 2.20 13.43 -22.66
C ALA A 544 0.67 13.50 -22.46
N ASP A 545 0.05 14.62 -22.81
CA ASP A 545 -1.40 14.82 -22.71
C ASP A 545 -2.15 13.84 -23.63
N GLU A 546 -1.70 13.63 -24.87
CA GLU A 546 -2.36 12.77 -25.84
C GLU A 546 -2.17 11.27 -25.57
N LEU A 547 -1.03 10.87 -25.03
CA LEU A 547 -0.75 9.47 -24.71
C LEU A 547 -1.35 9.01 -23.38
N PHE A 548 -1.34 9.88 -22.37
CA PHE A 548 -1.67 9.49 -21.00
C PHE A 548 -2.83 10.27 -20.38
N HIS A 549 -3.36 11.28 -21.10
CA HIS A 549 -4.52 12.08 -20.70
C HIS A 549 -4.45 12.69 -19.29
N ALA A 550 -3.23 12.86 -18.77
CA ALA A 550 -2.97 13.43 -17.45
C ALA A 550 -1.79 14.41 -17.54
N PRO A 551 -1.97 15.70 -17.20
CA PRO A 551 -0.87 16.68 -17.26
C PRO A 551 0.29 16.32 -16.33
N GLU A 552 0.02 15.52 -15.31
CA GLU A 552 1.00 15.06 -14.34
C GLU A 552 1.84 13.85 -14.82
N SER A 553 1.53 13.28 -16.00
CA SER A 553 2.32 12.21 -16.61
C SER A 553 3.63 12.71 -17.24
N LEU A 554 3.85 14.03 -17.31
CA LEU A 554 5.12 14.61 -17.71
C LEU A 554 6.06 14.79 -16.51
N ILE A 555 7.13 13.99 -16.49
CA ILE A 555 8.23 14.12 -15.51
C ILE A 555 9.36 14.90 -16.21
N ARG A 556 9.53 16.17 -15.84
CA ARG A 556 10.59 17.02 -16.36
C ARG A 556 11.77 17.08 -15.40
N LEU A 557 12.97 16.88 -15.93
CA LEU A 557 14.26 17.03 -15.26
C LEU A 557 15.10 18.00 -16.10
N ASP A 558 15.45 19.14 -15.52
CA ASP A 558 16.34 20.11 -16.14
C ASP A 558 17.79 19.73 -15.82
N MET A 559 18.57 19.41 -16.86
CA MET A 559 19.95 18.94 -16.68
C MET A 559 20.89 20.02 -16.17
N SER A 560 20.49 21.29 -16.17
CA SER A 560 21.21 22.36 -15.49
C SER A 560 21.34 22.15 -13.98
N GLU A 561 20.39 21.43 -13.37
CA GLU A 561 20.43 21.08 -11.95
C GLU A 561 21.29 19.84 -11.65
N PHE A 562 21.76 19.13 -12.70
CA PHE A 562 22.46 17.86 -12.60
C PHE A 562 23.88 17.93 -13.23
N MET A 563 24.56 19.07 -13.05
CA MET A 563 25.92 19.31 -13.56
C MET A 563 27.02 18.71 -12.66
N GLU A 564 26.72 18.48 -11.39
CA GLU A 564 27.69 18.01 -10.39
C GLU A 564 27.71 16.49 -10.24
N LYS A 565 28.83 15.92 -9.81
CA LYS A 565 29.04 14.48 -9.64
C LYS A 565 28.02 13.82 -8.69
N PHE A 566 27.57 14.52 -7.66
CA PHE A 566 26.62 14.01 -6.70
C PHE A 566 25.16 14.07 -7.17
N SER A 567 24.91 14.65 -8.32
CA SER A 567 23.57 14.83 -8.87
C SER A 567 22.86 13.52 -9.20
N VAL A 568 23.60 12.46 -9.52
CA VAL A 568 23.03 11.12 -9.76
C VAL A 568 22.36 10.57 -8.50
N SER A 569 22.92 10.82 -7.30
CA SER A 569 22.30 10.42 -6.05
C SER A 569 20.95 11.09 -5.83
N ARG A 570 20.71 12.29 -6.33
CA ARG A 570 19.39 12.94 -6.30
C ARG A 570 18.38 12.26 -7.22
N MET A 571 18.83 11.61 -8.30
CA MET A 571 17.94 10.88 -9.22
C MET A 571 17.52 9.51 -8.67
N ILE A 572 18.46 8.73 -8.12
CA ILE A 572 18.26 7.33 -7.73
C ILE A 572 18.24 7.11 -6.20
N GLY A 573 18.51 8.15 -5.41
CA GLY A 573 18.68 8.09 -3.95
C GLY A 573 20.16 8.03 -3.54
N SER A 574 20.43 8.35 -2.27
CA SER A 574 21.77 8.30 -1.68
C SER A 574 22.08 6.89 -1.14
N PRO A 575 23.29 6.38 -1.32
CA PRO A 575 23.69 5.09 -0.72
C PRO A 575 23.63 5.12 0.82
N PRO A 576 23.50 3.94 1.48
CA PRO A 576 23.53 3.86 2.93
C PRO A 576 24.78 4.51 3.53
N GLY A 577 24.57 5.36 4.56
CA GLY A 577 25.66 6.05 5.25
C GLY A 577 25.98 7.46 4.74
N TYR A 578 25.29 7.94 3.71
CA TYR A 578 25.41 9.32 3.22
C TYR A 578 24.20 10.16 3.66
N VAL A 579 24.43 11.48 3.82
CA VAL A 579 23.36 12.45 4.14
C VAL A 579 22.29 12.39 3.03
N GLY A 580 21.00 12.27 3.43
CA GLY A 580 19.88 12.14 2.49
C GLY A 580 19.55 10.68 2.09
N TYR A 581 20.04 9.66 2.81
CA TYR A 581 19.68 8.25 2.55
C TYR A 581 18.17 7.97 2.68
N ASP A 582 17.49 8.67 3.59
CA ASP A 582 16.03 8.55 3.78
C ASP A 582 15.23 9.25 2.68
N GLU A 583 15.86 10.11 1.88
CA GLU A 583 15.24 10.76 0.74
C GLU A 583 15.23 9.83 -0.47
N ALA A 584 14.04 9.50 -0.96
CA ALA A 584 13.88 8.71 -2.17
C ALA A 584 14.41 9.47 -3.39
N GLY A 585 14.99 8.77 -4.37
CA GLY A 585 15.47 9.37 -5.61
C GLY A 585 14.34 10.06 -6.38
N GLN A 586 14.57 11.29 -6.84
CA GLN A 586 13.55 12.11 -7.52
C GLN A 586 12.97 11.44 -8.76
N LEU A 587 13.81 10.77 -9.56
CA LEU A 587 13.40 10.08 -10.78
C LEU A 587 12.75 8.74 -10.43
N THR A 588 13.42 7.92 -9.63
CA THR A 588 12.99 6.56 -9.33
C THR A 588 11.64 6.54 -8.60
N GLU A 589 11.43 7.44 -7.64
CA GLU A 589 10.16 7.51 -6.90
C GLU A 589 9.00 8.01 -7.78
N LYS A 590 9.25 9.02 -8.65
CA LYS A 590 8.22 9.50 -9.58
C LYS A 590 7.79 8.41 -10.56
N ILE A 591 8.75 7.65 -11.13
CA ILE A 591 8.45 6.55 -12.06
C ILE A 591 7.76 5.39 -11.34
N ARG A 592 8.17 5.05 -10.12
CA ARG A 592 7.52 4.00 -9.34
C ARG A 592 6.05 4.31 -9.08
N ARG A 593 5.74 5.59 -8.78
CA ARG A 593 4.36 6.04 -8.57
C ARG A 593 3.57 6.18 -9.88
N ARG A 594 4.26 6.47 -11.00
CA ARG A 594 3.65 6.73 -12.32
C ARG A 594 4.47 6.07 -13.43
N PRO A 595 4.30 4.75 -13.61
CA PRO A 595 5.06 4.01 -14.61
C PRO A 595 4.69 4.39 -16.05
N TYR A 596 3.49 4.95 -16.26
CA TYR A 596 3.03 5.49 -17.55
C TYR A 596 3.29 6.99 -17.58
N SER A 597 4.46 7.40 -18.06
CA SER A 597 4.86 8.81 -18.08
C SER A 597 5.80 9.12 -19.26
N VAL A 598 5.84 10.39 -19.60
CA VAL A 598 6.88 10.94 -20.48
C VAL A 598 7.96 11.55 -19.59
N VAL A 599 9.19 11.07 -19.72
CA VAL A 599 10.33 11.59 -18.97
C VAL A 599 11.14 12.50 -19.88
N LEU A 600 11.16 13.78 -19.59
CA LEU A 600 11.90 14.79 -20.33
C LEU A 600 13.19 15.14 -19.58
N PHE A 601 14.33 14.86 -20.23
CA PHE A 601 15.65 15.36 -19.83
C PHE A 601 15.97 16.60 -20.69
N ASP A 602 15.75 17.76 -20.12
CA ASP A 602 15.90 19.03 -20.86
C ASP A 602 17.36 19.52 -20.81
N GLU A 603 17.92 19.97 -21.95
CA GLU A 603 19.29 20.47 -22.11
C GLU A 603 20.36 19.42 -21.73
N ILE A 604 20.30 18.23 -22.33
CA ILE A 604 21.17 17.07 -22.00
C ILE A 604 22.67 17.38 -22.13
N GLU A 605 23.05 18.35 -22.94
CA GLU A 605 24.43 18.82 -23.07
C GLU A 605 25.02 19.37 -21.77
N LYS A 606 24.20 19.72 -20.80
CA LYS A 606 24.62 20.22 -19.48
C LYS A 606 24.83 19.15 -18.43
N ALA A 607 24.32 17.93 -18.68
CA ALA A 607 24.36 16.85 -17.72
C ALA A 607 25.78 16.36 -17.41
N HIS A 608 26.01 15.97 -16.14
CA HIS A 608 27.25 15.29 -15.76
C HIS A 608 27.37 13.93 -16.48
N PRO A 609 28.59 13.47 -16.84
CA PRO A 609 28.83 12.19 -17.53
C PRO A 609 28.21 10.97 -16.80
N ASP A 610 28.13 10.98 -15.48
CA ASP A 610 27.53 9.89 -14.71
C ASP A 610 26.01 9.79 -14.95
N VAL A 611 25.32 10.88 -15.26
CA VAL A 611 23.91 10.87 -15.69
C VAL A 611 23.78 10.13 -17.03
N MET A 612 24.73 10.33 -17.94
CA MET A 612 24.74 9.59 -19.22
C MET A 612 24.90 8.08 -19.01
N ASN A 613 25.71 7.66 -18.04
CA ASN A 613 25.88 6.24 -17.72
C ASN A 613 24.59 5.64 -17.13
N LEU A 614 23.86 6.40 -16.30
CA LEU A 614 22.56 5.99 -15.78
C LEU A 614 21.54 5.85 -16.91
N LEU A 615 21.48 6.82 -17.82
CA LEU A 615 20.59 6.78 -18.98
C LEU A 615 20.89 5.58 -19.89
N LEU A 616 22.16 5.24 -20.11
CA LEU A 616 22.53 4.04 -20.86
C LEU A 616 21.91 2.78 -20.27
N GLN A 617 21.94 2.62 -18.96
CA GLN A 617 21.32 1.47 -18.30
C GLN A 617 19.79 1.44 -18.53
N ILE A 618 19.13 2.59 -18.44
CA ILE A 618 17.68 2.71 -18.70
C ILE A 618 17.35 2.34 -20.16
N LEU A 619 18.14 2.84 -21.11
CA LEU A 619 17.91 2.61 -22.54
C LEU A 619 18.18 1.16 -22.98
N ASP A 620 19.07 0.45 -22.28
CA ASP A 620 19.42 -0.94 -22.60
C ASP A 620 18.54 -1.97 -21.91
N ASP A 621 18.40 -1.83 -20.58
CA ASP A 621 17.75 -2.82 -19.74
C ASP A 621 16.29 -2.46 -19.41
N GLY A 622 15.86 -1.23 -19.72
CA GLY A 622 14.52 -0.74 -19.38
C GLY A 622 14.26 -0.59 -17.88
N ARG A 623 15.29 -0.75 -17.05
CA ARG A 623 15.17 -0.73 -15.59
C ARG A 623 16.44 -0.25 -14.91
N ILE A 624 16.30 0.31 -13.72
CA ILE A 624 17.43 0.67 -12.86
C ILE A 624 17.19 0.20 -11.44
N THR A 625 18.27 0.03 -10.67
CA THR A 625 18.18 -0.26 -9.25
C THR A 625 18.39 1.03 -8.46
N ASP A 626 17.46 1.37 -7.57
CA ASP A 626 17.61 2.54 -6.69
C ASP A 626 18.63 2.27 -5.57
N ALA A 627 18.97 3.31 -4.80
CA ALA A 627 19.92 3.21 -3.70
C ALA A 627 19.45 2.29 -2.56
N GLN A 628 18.16 1.95 -2.51
CA GLN A 628 17.56 1.02 -1.54
C GLN A 628 17.56 -0.42 -2.06
N GLY A 629 18.12 -0.67 -3.24
CA GLY A 629 18.18 -2.00 -3.88
C GLY A 629 16.88 -2.42 -4.59
N ARG A 630 15.91 -1.51 -4.77
CA ARG A 630 14.65 -1.79 -5.47
C ARG A 630 14.83 -1.55 -6.96
N THR A 631 14.30 -2.45 -7.76
CA THR A 631 14.28 -2.30 -9.22
C THR A 631 13.11 -1.43 -9.66
N VAL A 632 13.39 -0.38 -10.41
CA VAL A 632 12.40 0.54 -11.00
C VAL A 632 12.34 0.29 -12.48
N ASN A 633 11.14 -0.02 -12.99
CA ASN A 633 10.89 -0.36 -14.39
C ASN A 633 10.49 0.88 -15.20
N PHE A 634 11.14 1.09 -16.36
CA PHE A 634 10.91 2.18 -17.31
C PHE A 634 10.26 1.72 -18.61
N GLU A 635 9.94 0.43 -18.77
CA GLU A 635 9.44 -0.13 -20.05
C GLU A 635 8.21 0.59 -20.59
N ASN A 636 7.36 1.13 -19.72
CA ASN A 636 6.13 1.82 -20.09
C ASN A 636 6.31 3.34 -20.23
N THR A 637 7.54 3.85 -20.06
CA THR A 637 7.82 5.29 -20.19
C THR A 637 8.24 5.64 -21.62
N VAL A 638 8.05 6.91 -21.96
CA VAL A 638 8.64 7.54 -23.16
C VAL A 638 9.76 8.46 -22.70
N ILE A 639 10.99 8.19 -23.11
CA ILE A 639 12.17 8.98 -22.72
C ILE A 639 12.47 9.97 -23.82
N ILE A 640 12.50 11.23 -23.47
CA ILE A 640 12.81 12.32 -24.41
C ILE A 640 13.95 13.15 -23.84
N LEU A 641 14.99 13.28 -24.63
CA LEU A 641 16.17 14.11 -24.37
C LEU A 641 16.09 15.32 -25.29
N THR A 642 16.32 16.53 -24.80
CA THR A 642 16.38 17.71 -25.66
C THR A 642 17.80 18.29 -25.68
N THR A 643 18.20 18.84 -26.81
CA THR A 643 19.45 19.53 -26.95
C THR A 643 19.33 20.72 -27.90
N ASN A 644 20.14 21.76 -27.64
CA ASN A 644 20.30 22.91 -28.51
C ASN A 644 21.61 22.84 -29.30
N ALA A 645 22.29 21.70 -29.34
CA ALA A 645 23.54 21.51 -30.02
C ALA A 645 23.46 21.88 -31.50
N GLY A 646 24.46 22.58 -32.01
CA GLY A 646 24.53 23.00 -33.40
C GLY A 646 23.76 24.28 -33.76
N SER A 647 22.98 24.84 -32.84
CA SER A 647 22.16 26.05 -33.09
C SER A 647 22.98 27.36 -33.04
N ASN A 648 24.14 27.39 -32.40
CA ASN A 648 24.88 28.60 -32.08
C ASN A 648 26.08 28.91 -33.05
N THR A 649 26.38 28.03 -33.99
CA THR A 649 27.54 28.22 -34.88
C THR A 649 27.18 28.94 -36.15
N ARG A 650 27.26 30.27 -36.11
CA ARG A 650 27.27 31.13 -37.30
C ARG A 650 28.65 31.10 -37.97
N THR A 651 29.11 30.00 -38.50
CA THR A 651 30.28 30.00 -39.38
C THR A 651 29.82 29.74 -40.80
N GLY A 652 29.90 30.78 -41.60
CA GLY A 652 29.65 30.71 -43.03
C GLY A 652 30.58 29.72 -43.69
N THR A 653 30.12 28.57 -44.03
CA THR A 653 30.75 27.67 -44.99
C THR A 653 29.94 27.73 -46.27
N LEU A 654 30.52 28.36 -47.29
CA LEU A 654 30.06 28.37 -48.68
C LEU A 654 30.06 26.90 -49.17
N GLY A 655 28.95 26.23 -49.08
CA GLY A 655 28.65 24.95 -49.73
C GLY A 655 27.57 25.14 -50.76
N PHE A 656 27.90 25.04 -52.01
CA PHE A 656 26.96 25.09 -53.10
C PHE A 656 26.13 23.80 -53.12
N GLY A 657 24.83 23.88 -52.90
CA GLY A 657 23.88 22.85 -53.31
C GLY A 657 23.01 22.14 -52.23
N LEU A 658 23.16 22.46 -50.93
CA LEU A 658 22.34 21.89 -49.87
C LEU A 658 21.31 22.90 -49.37
N SER A 659 20.08 22.41 -49.00
CA SER A 659 19.05 23.27 -48.37
C SER A 659 19.55 23.78 -47.00
N ALA A 660 19.01 24.91 -46.53
CA ALA A 660 19.35 25.46 -45.21
C ALA A 660 19.11 24.45 -44.07
N ASP A 661 18.08 23.61 -44.20
CA ASP A 661 17.77 22.57 -43.23
C ASP A 661 18.77 21.40 -43.25
N ASP A 662 19.25 20.99 -44.43
CA ASP A 662 20.29 19.93 -44.54
C ASP A 662 21.60 20.35 -43.91
N GLN A 663 22.00 21.61 -44.11
CA GLN A 663 23.20 22.18 -43.49
C GLN A 663 23.08 22.29 -41.97
N SER A 664 21.87 22.58 -41.47
CA SER A 664 21.55 22.61 -40.04
C SER A 664 21.64 21.22 -39.44
N ARG A 665 21.16 20.19 -40.13
CA ARG A 665 21.23 18.78 -39.72
C ARG A 665 22.70 18.30 -39.63
N GLU A 666 23.49 18.56 -40.65
CA GLU A 666 24.92 18.17 -40.62
C GLU A 666 25.68 18.84 -39.47
N ARG A 667 25.44 20.12 -39.21
CA ARG A 667 26.06 20.85 -38.10
C ARG A 667 25.64 20.27 -36.77
N ALA A 668 24.35 20.01 -36.62
CA ALA A 668 23.82 19.37 -35.42
C ALA A 668 24.41 17.99 -35.18
N GLN A 669 24.55 17.17 -36.24
CA GLN A 669 25.18 15.86 -36.19
C GLN A 669 26.64 15.93 -35.73
N ARG A 670 27.41 16.89 -36.23
CA ARG A 670 28.79 17.10 -35.80
C ARG A 670 28.87 17.52 -34.34
N ALA A 671 28.06 18.46 -33.93
CA ALA A 671 27.98 18.90 -32.54
C ALA A 671 27.53 17.77 -31.58
N LEU A 672 26.59 16.91 -31.99
CA LEU A 672 26.19 15.74 -31.20
C LEU A 672 27.38 14.78 -30.99
N ASN A 673 28.16 14.51 -32.02
CA ASN A 673 29.32 13.61 -31.94
C ASN A 673 30.45 14.14 -31.04
N GLU A 674 30.49 15.47 -30.76
CA GLU A 674 31.45 16.08 -29.87
C GLU A 674 31.15 15.83 -28.37
N PHE A 675 29.88 15.80 -27.96
CA PHE A 675 29.54 15.65 -26.56
C PHE A 675 28.85 14.31 -26.19
N LEU A 676 28.20 13.63 -27.16
CA LEU A 676 27.64 12.31 -26.96
C LEU A 676 28.51 11.22 -27.54
N ARG A 677 28.78 10.19 -26.74
CA ARG A 677 29.51 9.01 -27.22
C ARG A 677 28.71 8.29 -28.31
N PRO A 678 29.35 7.72 -29.35
CA PRO A 678 28.63 6.93 -30.38
C PRO A 678 27.78 5.80 -29.80
N GLU A 679 28.24 5.19 -28.69
CA GLU A 679 27.50 4.17 -27.97
C GLU A 679 26.14 4.67 -27.49
N PHE A 680 26.07 5.89 -26.95
CA PHE A 680 24.84 6.49 -26.48
C PHE A 680 23.85 6.77 -27.62
N LEU A 681 24.35 7.34 -28.73
CA LEU A 681 23.55 7.63 -29.92
C LEU A 681 22.93 6.37 -30.54
N ASN A 682 23.68 5.24 -30.52
CA ASN A 682 23.23 3.96 -31.06
C ASN A 682 22.16 3.26 -30.17
N ARG A 683 21.94 3.71 -28.94
CA ARG A 683 20.93 3.17 -28.02
C ARG A 683 19.58 3.88 -28.13
N LEU A 684 19.58 5.09 -28.68
CA LEU A 684 18.36 5.85 -28.94
C LEU A 684 17.58 5.23 -30.10
N ASP A 685 16.26 5.20 -29.98
CA ASP A 685 15.40 4.68 -31.03
C ASP A 685 15.34 5.66 -32.23
N GLU A 686 15.27 6.96 -31.97
CA GLU A 686 15.24 7.98 -33.04
C GLU A 686 15.88 9.30 -32.60
N ILE A 687 16.59 9.95 -33.56
CA ILE A 687 17.05 11.33 -33.43
C ILE A 687 16.12 12.21 -34.26
N VAL A 688 15.40 13.11 -33.61
CA VAL A 688 14.37 13.94 -34.24
C VAL A 688 14.88 15.36 -34.39
N TYR A 689 15.00 15.82 -35.64
CA TYR A 689 15.47 17.17 -35.98
C TYR A 689 14.29 18.11 -36.14
N PHE A 690 14.31 19.24 -35.44
CA PHE A 690 13.31 20.29 -35.51
C PHE A 690 13.75 21.36 -36.50
N ASN A 691 12.88 21.67 -37.45
CA ASN A 691 13.09 22.67 -38.47
C ASN A 691 12.96 24.10 -37.90
N HIS A 692 13.55 25.08 -38.58
CA HIS A 692 13.29 26.48 -38.28
C HIS A 692 11.86 26.87 -38.64
N LEU A 693 11.24 27.75 -37.82
CA LEU A 693 9.89 28.22 -38.03
C LEU A 693 9.90 29.36 -39.08
N THR A 694 9.00 29.28 -40.08
CA THR A 694 8.79 30.34 -41.08
C THR A 694 7.81 31.41 -40.53
N GLU A 695 7.74 32.57 -41.17
CA GLU A 695 6.76 33.61 -40.82
C GLU A 695 5.33 33.12 -40.90
N GLU A 696 5.01 32.25 -41.86
CA GLU A 696 3.67 31.64 -41.97
C GLU A 696 3.36 30.77 -40.74
N ASN A 697 4.34 29.98 -40.29
CA ASN A 697 4.19 29.22 -39.08
C ASN A 697 3.97 30.13 -37.87
N PHE A 698 4.66 31.25 -37.78
CA PHE A 698 4.46 32.23 -36.68
C PHE A 698 3.07 32.81 -36.68
N ARG A 699 2.42 33.08 -37.83
CA ARG A 699 1.02 33.55 -37.92
C ARG A 699 0.06 32.53 -37.32
N VAL A 700 0.24 31.26 -37.66
CA VAL A 700 -0.60 30.18 -37.10
C VAL A 700 -0.36 30.02 -35.60
N ILE A 701 0.88 30.03 -35.17
CA ILE A 701 1.25 29.94 -33.76
C ILE A 701 0.68 31.12 -32.96
N ALA A 702 0.77 32.36 -33.49
CA ALA A 702 0.18 33.53 -32.84
C ALA A 702 -1.34 33.36 -32.64
N SER A 703 -2.04 32.89 -33.68
CA SER A 703 -3.47 32.63 -33.60
C SER A 703 -3.82 31.56 -32.57
N LEU A 704 -3.03 30.47 -32.44
CA LEU A 704 -3.21 29.45 -31.43
C LEU A 704 -3.00 30.02 -30.03
N MET A 705 -1.93 30.79 -29.80
CA MET A 705 -1.66 31.41 -28.50
C MET A 705 -2.73 32.42 -28.09
N LEU A 706 -3.27 33.24 -29.06
CA LEU A 706 -4.42 34.09 -28.78
C LEU A 706 -5.66 33.28 -28.46
N GLY A 707 -5.84 32.11 -29.08
CA GLY A 707 -6.88 31.15 -28.75
C GLY A 707 -6.77 30.65 -27.28
N GLU A 708 -5.57 30.40 -26.77
CA GLU A 708 -5.35 30.06 -25.34
C GLU A 708 -5.80 31.22 -24.44
N VAL A 709 -5.42 32.45 -24.77
CA VAL A 709 -5.87 33.65 -24.03
C VAL A 709 -7.40 33.78 -24.07
N ARG A 710 -8.02 33.55 -25.22
CA ARG A 710 -9.48 33.58 -25.37
C ARG A 710 -10.15 32.56 -24.45
N THR A 711 -9.64 31.36 -24.38
CA THR A 711 -10.17 30.30 -23.48
C THR A 711 -10.08 30.72 -22.03
N ALA A 712 -8.92 31.23 -21.59
CA ALA A 712 -8.72 31.71 -20.21
C ALA A 712 -9.65 32.91 -19.87
N MET A 713 -9.94 33.75 -20.83
CA MET A 713 -10.90 34.86 -20.68
C MET A 713 -12.34 34.37 -20.61
N ALA A 714 -12.72 33.36 -21.41
CA ALA A 714 -14.04 32.78 -21.41
C ALA A 714 -14.41 32.16 -20.06
N GLU A 715 -13.45 31.53 -19.35
CA GLU A 715 -13.62 31.02 -17.98
C GLU A 715 -13.98 32.13 -16.98
N ARG A 716 -13.65 33.39 -17.29
CA ARG A 716 -13.96 34.57 -16.49
C ARG A 716 -15.19 35.34 -17.00
N GLY A 717 -15.92 34.80 -17.96
CA GLY A 717 -17.13 35.43 -18.54
C GLY A 717 -16.85 36.56 -19.51
N MET A 718 -15.64 36.60 -20.11
CA MET A 718 -15.25 37.59 -21.14
C MET A 718 -15.04 36.88 -22.46
N THR A 719 -15.52 37.51 -23.59
CA THR A 719 -15.22 37.01 -24.92
C THR A 719 -14.08 37.82 -25.54
N LEU A 720 -13.12 37.15 -26.20
CA LEU A 720 -12.00 37.82 -26.89
C LEU A 720 -12.12 37.63 -28.41
N HIS A 721 -12.10 38.74 -29.11
CA HIS A 721 -12.02 38.80 -30.56
C HIS A 721 -10.79 39.63 -31.02
N TRP A 722 -10.15 39.22 -32.10
CA TRP A 722 -9.02 39.94 -32.68
C TRP A 722 -9.11 40.08 -34.18
N THR A 723 -8.53 41.15 -34.71
CA THR A 723 -8.40 41.39 -36.13
C THR A 723 -7.15 40.72 -36.72
N PRO A 724 -7.10 40.40 -38.01
CA PRO A 724 -5.89 39.89 -38.68
C PRO A 724 -4.65 40.79 -38.48
N ALA A 725 -4.86 42.12 -38.40
CA ALA A 725 -3.80 43.09 -38.15
C ALA A 725 -3.03 42.85 -36.84
N VAL A 726 -3.71 42.33 -35.82
CA VAL A 726 -3.05 41.93 -34.53
C VAL A 726 -2.08 40.80 -34.75
N VAL A 727 -2.42 39.80 -35.53
CA VAL A 727 -1.54 38.68 -35.86
C VAL A 727 -0.32 39.17 -36.62
N ASP A 728 -0.50 40.01 -37.64
CA ASP A 728 0.63 40.57 -38.42
C ASP A 728 1.54 41.44 -37.54
N TYR A 729 0.98 42.25 -36.64
CA TYR A 729 1.71 43.05 -35.68
C TYR A 729 2.56 42.14 -34.75
N LEU A 730 1.99 41.06 -34.18
CA LEU A 730 2.65 40.16 -33.30
C LEU A 730 3.78 39.40 -34.02
N VAL A 731 3.57 39.00 -35.26
CA VAL A 731 4.58 38.36 -36.09
C VAL A 731 5.71 39.34 -36.39
N ALA A 732 5.41 40.59 -36.82
CA ALA A 732 6.43 41.58 -37.12
C ALA A 732 7.36 41.88 -35.92
N LYS A 733 6.80 41.93 -34.69
CA LYS A 733 7.57 42.19 -33.50
C LYS A 733 8.14 40.93 -32.82
N GLY A 734 7.46 39.79 -32.98
CA GLY A 734 7.78 38.56 -32.31
C GLY A 734 8.69 37.60 -33.09
N TYR A 735 8.79 37.80 -34.43
CA TYR A 735 9.59 36.92 -35.25
C TYR A 735 11.08 37.02 -34.91
N SER A 736 11.67 35.88 -34.67
CA SER A 736 13.10 35.78 -34.41
C SER A 736 13.64 34.41 -34.81
N GLU A 737 14.52 34.32 -35.73
CA GLU A 737 15.19 33.07 -36.10
C GLU A 737 15.99 32.48 -34.94
N THR A 738 16.51 33.29 -34.02
CA THR A 738 17.38 32.86 -32.92
C THR A 738 16.57 32.37 -31.70
N TYR A 739 15.44 33.05 -31.39
CA TYR A 739 14.66 32.76 -30.17
C TYR A 739 13.34 32.03 -30.44
N GLY A 740 12.97 31.84 -31.69
CA GLY A 740 11.76 31.14 -32.14
C GLY A 740 10.47 31.67 -31.49
N ALA A 741 9.50 30.83 -31.31
CA ALA A 741 8.18 31.20 -30.74
C ALA A 741 8.22 31.66 -29.27
N ARG A 742 9.36 31.52 -28.56
CA ARG A 742 9.50 32.02 -27.17
C ARG A 742 9.44 33.56 -27.12
N ASN A 743 9.99 34.24 -28.15
CA ASN A 743 9.89 35.69 -28.29
C ASN A 743 8.45 36.12 -28.59
N LEU A 744 7.73 35.39 -29.42
CA LEU A 744 6.33 35.65 -29.75
C LEU A 744 5.44 35.59 -28.48
N ARG A 745 5.61 34.57 -27.63
CA ARG A 745 4.88 34.45 -26.36
C ARG A 745 5.14 35.64 -25.42
N ARG A 746 6.38 36.10 -25.34
CA ARG A 746 6.71 37.30 -24.54
C ARG A 746 6.04 38.56 -25.11
N THR A 747 5.99 38.68 -26.43
CA THR A 747 5.33 39.81 -27.10
C THR A 747 3.82 39.78 -26.86
N ILE A 748 3.17 38.63 -26.95
CA ILE A 748 1.75 38.44 -26.61
C ILE A 748 1.48 38.85 -25.17
N GLN A 749 2.29 38.37 -24.23
CA GLN A 749 2.14 38.69 -22.82
C GLN A 749 2.22 40.20 -22.57
N ARG A 750 3.29 40.83 -23.06
CA ARG A 750 3.55 42.26 -22.82
C ARG A 750 2.57 43.18 -23.55
N ASP A 751 2.27 42.88 -24.82
CA ASP A 751 1.55 43.82 -25.69
C ASP A 751 0.05 43.52 -25.71
N VAL A 752 -0.41 42.29 -25.49
CA VAL A 752 -1.82 41.88 -25.51
C VAL A 752 -2.38 41.65 -24.11
N GLU A 753 -1.77 40.75 -23.32
CA GLU A 753 -2.29 40.38 -22.00
C GLU A 753 -2.24 41.57 -21.03
N ASP A 754 -1.11 42.31 -21.00
CA ASP A 754 -0.98 43.52 -20.19
C ASP A 754 -1.93 44.62 -20.62
N ALA A 755 -2.16 44.82 -21.94
CA ALA A 755 -3.12 45.80 -22.45
C ALA A 755 -4.56 45.43 -22.06
N ILE A 756 -4.95 44.16 -22.22
CA ILE A 756 -6.28 43.67 -21.81
C ILE A 756 -6.44 43.84 -20.29
N ALA A 757 -5.43 43.41 -19.48
CA ALA A 757 -5.50 43.54 -18.04
C ALA A 757 -5.66 44.99 -17.59
N SER A 758 -4.91 45.89 -18.19
CA SER A 758 -5.00 47.36 -17.92
C SER A 758 -6.38 47.89 -18.28
N ALA A 759 -6.95 47.52 -19.44
CA ALA A 759 -8.28 47.95 -19.87
C ALA A 759 -9.39 47.43 -18.95
N VAL A 760 -9.33 46.14 -18.53
CA VAL A 760 -10.29 45.52 -17.62
C VAL A 760 -10.25 46.22 -16.23
N VAL A 761 -9.05 46.51 -15.70
CA VAL A 761 -8.89 47.23 -14.44
C VAL A 761 -9.40 48.62 -14.52
N ALA A 762 -9.14 49.37 -15.62
CA ALA A 762 -9.59 50.74 -15.81
C ALA A 762 -11.13 50.82 -15.86
N GLN A 763 -11.80 49.87 -16.48
CA GLN A 763 -13.28 49.86 -16.59
C GLN A 763 -13.96 49.26 -15.34
N ARG A 764 -13.21 48.62 -14.43
CA ARG A 764 -13.75 47.88 -13.25
C ARG A 764 -14.86 46.91 -13.60
N LYS A 765 -14.80 46.30 -14.83
CA LYS A 765 -15.78 45.37 -15.34
C LYS A 765 -15.11 43.98 -15.46
N ALA A 766 -15.75 42.98 -14.88
CA ALA A 766 -15.25 41.60 -14.90
C ALA A 766 -15.88 40.74 -16.00
N ALA A 767 -16.78 41.27 -16.82
CA ALA A 767 -17.47 40.58 -17.94
C ALA A 767 -17.75 41.54 -19.08
N GLY A 768 -17.64 41.05 -20.31
CA GLY A 768 -17.94 41.84 -21.53
C GLY A 768 -17.22 41.35 -22.79
N ASP A 769 -17.53 41.90 -23.92
CA ASP A 769 -16.89 41.60 -25.21
C ASP A 769 -15.64 42.46 -25.38
N VAL A 770 -14.49 41.80 -25.46
CA VAL A 770 -13.19 42.43 -25.67
C VAL A 770 -12.76 42.23 -27.11
N VAL A 771 -12.53 43.30 -27.81
CA VAL A 771 -12.00 43.28 -29.18
C VAL A 771 -10.62 43.95 -29.17
N ILE A 772 -9.62 43.26 -29.70
CA ILE A 772 -8.28 43.82 -29.91
C ILE A 772 -8.01 44.10 -31.37
N ASP A 773 -7.43 45.23 -31.64
CA ASP A 773 -7.00 45.67 -32.97
C ASP A 773 -5.57 46.25 -32.93
N ALA A 774 -4.85 46.24 -34.04
CA ALA A 774 -3.53 46.84 -34.16
C ALA A 774 -3.59 48.12 -35.00
N GLN A 775 -3.32 49.25 -34.34
CA GLN A 775 -3.31 50.58 -35.02
C GLN A 775 -2.03 51.35 -34.63
N ASN A 776 -1.39 51.98 -35.59
CA ASN A 776 -0.20 52.84 -35.36
C ASN A 776 0.90 52.11 -34.51
N ASP A 777 1.19 50.83 -34.84
CA ASP A 777 2.20 50.03 -34.19
C ASP A 777 1.95 49.79 -32.68
N ARG A 778 0.65 49.79 -32.26
CA ARG A 778 0.18 49.52 -30.89
C ARG A 778 -1.09 48.70 -30.92
N ILE A 779 -1.29 47.91 -29.86
CA ILE A 779 -2.54 47.18 -29.61
C ILE A 779 -3.54 48.09 -28.97
N VAL A 780 -4.73 48.20 -29.60
CA VAL A 780 -5.88 48.93 -29.08
C VAL A 780 -6.90 47.94 -28.57
N VAL A 781 -7.35 48.15 -27.35
CA VAL A 781 -8.35 47.28 -26.68
C VAL A 781 -9.68 48.02 -26.62
N THR A 782 -10.73 47.36 -27.11
CA THR A 782 -12.11 47.87 -27.08
C THR A 782 -12.93 46.91 -26.20
N ILE A 783 -13.64 47.45 -25.21
CA ILE A 783 -14.52 46.67 -24.34
C ILE A 783 -15.95 47.17 -24.51
N ASP A 784 -16.88 46.26 -24.90
CA ASP A 784 -18.29 46.58 -25.21
C ASP A 784 -18.44 47.79 -26.19
N GLY A 785 -17.59 47.84 -27.23
CA GLY A 785 -17.62 48.89 -28.25
C GLY A 785 -17.01 50.23 -27.80
N LYS A 786 -16.40 50.34 -26.63
CA LYS A 786 -15.69 51.54 -26.18
C LYS A 786 -14.19 51.29 -26.18
N GLU A 787 -13.46 52.11 -26.90
CA GLU A 787 -12.00 52.11 -26.90
C GLU A 787 -11.48 52.53 -25.54
N VAL A 788 -10.57 51.70 -24.97
CA VAL A 788 -9.92 51.98 -23.72
C VAL A 788 -8.47 52.30 -24.04
N THR A 789 -8.11 53.55 -24.00
CA THR A 789 -6.69 53.96 -24.01
C THR A 789 -6.05 53.62 -22.68
N ALA A 790 -5.13 52.67 -22.69
CA ALA A 790 -4.29 52.32 -21.52
C ALA A 790 -3.20 53.37 -21.29
#